data_f95064e3c8e4e2107076a4a69a762797
#
_entry.id   f95064e3c8e4e2107076a4a69a762797
#
_cell.length_a   1.000
_cell.length_b   1.000
_cell.length_c   1.000
_cell.angle_alpha   90.00
_cell.angle_beta   90.00
_cell.angle_gamma   90.00
#
_symmetry.space_group_name_H-M   'P 1'
#
loop_
_entity.id
_entity.type
_entity.pdbx_description
1 polymer ?
#
loop_
_entity_poly.entity_id
_entity_poly.type
_entity_poly.pdbx_seq_one_letter_code
_entity_poly.pdbx_strand_id
1 'polypeptide(L)'
;MHISYTKQAANAVRYAAKKAKEMKHPYIGTEHLLLGLREEFSGVAGQVLAQNGVETEKIMQLMDELIAPREEMPASQKPKESPRLRYILANSEKEAHRLRTAEVGTEHLLLSMIRDVDCVAARILITLNISLQKLLKDILNASGVDPKDYQDELQDESRGSGSVIEQYCTDMTARAEEGKQDPVVGREEEMYRLMQVLSRRTKNNPCLIGEPGVGKTAVVEGLAQRIAAGVVPEKMKDKRIYTLDLPGMIAGSKYRGEFEERMKGLISEVESNGNIILFLDEIHTMIGAGGAEGAIDASGILKPSLARGELQLIGATTITEYRKYIEKDAALERRFQPVSVEEPSKEQCLEILKGLKGRYESHHKVLIRDEALEAAVSMSERYITDRNLPDKAIDVLDESCSKVSLKGYEVPENLTALDLRLKELEKQKEESIKNGCFEEASLLQKEQEEAEKKSEQLKKRFQKKTSSSQPEVTEEDIAEVVSAWTKIPVQKLAESDTDRLKKLESVLHQRVIGQEEAVKAVARAVKRGRVGLKDPKRPIGSFLFLGPTGVGKTELSKALAEAMFGNEESMIRVDMSEYMEKHSVSKMIGSPPGYVGHEEGGQLSDQVRTHPYSVLLFDEIEKAHPDVFNILLQVLDDGHITDSKGRKIDFSNTVIIMTSNAGAKAIIEPKKLGFAAKDDPAGDYKRMKQNVMDEVKQIFRPEFLNRIDEIIVFHALEKTHMKKIVTLMCRDFTKRIEDQMDIRLTLRESAKALIAEKGTDAKYGARPLRRALQTELEDKLAEAILNGEVKRGDCIEAGTVKKEIRFIRKEDRL
;
A
#
# COMPACT_ATOMS: atom_id res chain seq x y z
N MET A 1 -20.20 -46.92 9.64
CA MET A 1 -20.98 -47.94 10.38
C MET A 1 -20.96 -47.51 11.84
N HIS A 2 -22.07 -47.25 12.49
CA HIS A 2 -22.08 -46.99 13.93
C HIS A 2 -21.74 -48.30 14.65
N ILE A 3 -20.63 -48.31 15.39
CA ILE A 3 -20.26 -49.46 16.20
C ILE A 3 -21.13 -49.49 17.44
N SER A 4 -21.66 -50.66 17.84
CA SER A 4 -22.46 -50.83 19.05
C SER A 4 -21.61 -50.76 20.30
N TYR A 5 -22.11 -50.19 21.37
CA TYR A 5 -21.48 -50.17 22.68
C TYR A 5 -21.68 -51.53 23.39
N THR A 6 -20.63 -52.01 24.08
CA THR A 6 -20.82 -53.13 25.02
C THR A 6 -21.80 -52.76 26.10
N LYS A 7 -22.37 -53.81 26.75
CA LYS A 7 -23.32 -53.59 27.85
C LYS A 7 -22.75 -52.76 29.00
N GLN A 8 -21.43 -52.92 29.30
CA GLN A 8 -20.72 -52.19 30.33
C GLN A 8 -20.49 -50.73 29.92
N ALA A 9 -20.06 -50.46 28.67
CA ALA A 9 -19.91 -49.11 28.18
C ALA A 9 -21.23 -48.32 28.15
N ALA A 10 -22.34 -49.00 27.72
CA ALA A 10 -23.64 -48.39 27.75
C ALA A 10 -24.16 -48.11 29.19
N ASN A 11 -23.84 -48.94 30.14
CA ASN A 11 -24.15 -48.73 31.56
C ASN A 11 -23.35 -47.52 32.12
N ALA A 12 -22.04 -47.41 31.82
CA ALA A 12 -21.22 -46.27 32.22
C ALA A 12 -21.79 -44.93 31.70
N VAL A 13 -22.19 -44.88 30.43
CA VAL A 13 -22.81 -43.67 29.84
C VAL A 13 -24.19 -43.36 30.49
N ARG A 14 -25.02 -44.38 30.78
CA ARG A 14 -26.25 -44.16 31.50
C ARG A 14 -26.02 -43.65 32.93
N TYR A 15 -25.03 -44.20 33.63
CA TYR A 15 -24.68 -43.74 34.95
C TYR A 15 -24.21 -42.28 34.94
N ALA A 16 -23.36 -41.86 33.96
CA ALA A 16 -22.97 -40.51 33.74
C ALA A 16 -24.16 -39.55 33.58
N ALA A 17 -25.14 -39.94 32.76
CA ALA A 17 -26.36 -39.16 32.57
C ALA A 17 -27.23 -39.07 33.86
N LYS A 18 -27.31 -40.19 34.64
CA LYS A 18 -28.01 -40.23 35.93
C LYS A 18 -27.34 -39.28 36.93
N LYS A 19 -26.00 -39.33 37.05
CA LYS A 19 -25.24 -38.49 37.97
C LYS A 19 -25.34 -37.02 37.62
N ALA A 20 -25.21 -36.65 36.33
CA ALA A 20 -25.41 -35.27 35.90
C ALA A 20 -26.78 -34.72 36.28
N LYS A 21 -27.83 -35.57 36.25
CA LYS A 21 -29.18 -35.22 36.69
C LYS A 21 -29.30 -35.08 38.21
N GLU A 22 -28.66 -36.00 38.98
CA GLU A 22 -28.63 -35.96 40.45
C GLU A 22 -27.93 -34.68 40.97
N MET A 23 -26.83 -34.28 40.28
CA MET A 23 -26.04 -33.07 40.57
C MET A 23 -26.64 -31.79 40.01
N LYS A 24 -27.80 -31.89 39.32
CA LYS A 24 -28.53 -30.78 38.64
C LYS A 24 -27.67 -30.00 37.62
N HIS A 25 -26.71 -30.66 36.99
CA HIS A 25 -25.91 -30.06 35.94
C HIS A 25 -26.71 -30.00 34.62
N PRO A 26 -26.61 -28.87 33.86
CA PRO A 26 -27.34 -28.70 32.58
C PRO A 26 -26.75 -29.53 31.44
N TYR A 27 -25.51 -30.00 31.60
CA TYR A 27 -24.83 -30.82 30.60
C TYR A 27 -24.19 -32.06 31.20
N ILE A 28 -24.17 -33.15 30.42
CA ILE A 28 -23.36 -34.32 30.73
C ILE A 28 -21.96 -34.04 30.17
N GLY A 29 -21.00 -33.87 31.04
CA GLY A 29 -19.58 -33.67 30.65
C GLY A 29 -18.74 -34.93 30.77
N THR A 30 -17.43 -34.79 30.44
CA THR A 30 -16.45 -35.87 30.46
C THR A 30 -16.20 -36.36 31.90
N GLU A 31 -16.31 -35.48 32.90
CA GLU A 31 -16.22 -35.76 34.34
C GLU A 31 -17.31 -36.72 34.81
N HIS A 32 -18.55 -36.56 34.30
CA HIS A 32 -19.65 -37.48 34.58
C HIS A 32 -19.42 -38.88 33.96
N LEU A 33 -18.82 -38.91 32.75
CA LEU A 33 -18.45 -40.15 32.12
C LEU A 33 -17.31 -40.84 32.88
N LEU A 34 -16.34 -40.10 33.43
CA LEU A 34 -15.29 -40.65 34.27
C LEU A 34 -15.89 -41.33 35.55
N LEU A 35 -16.88 -40.69 36.18
CA LEU A 35 -17.62 -41.31 37.32
C LEU A 35 -18.36 -42.57 36.87
N GLY A 36 -19.01 -42.56 35.70
CA GLY A 36 -19.69 -43.71 35.16
C GLY A 36 -18.77 -44.89 34.89
N LEU A 37 -17.57 -44.63 34.37
CA LEU A 37 -16.55 -45.64 34.10
C LEU A 37 -15.97 -46.20 35.41
N ARG A 38 -15.82 -45.36 36.42
CA ARG A 38 -15.33 -45.80 37.76
C ARG A 38 -16.34 -46.67 38.49
N GLU A 39 -17.61 -46.38 38.40
CA GLU A 39 -18.70 -47.17 39.02
C GLU A 39 -18.99 -48.49 38.35
N GLU A 40 -18.73 -48.63 37.05
CA GLU A 40 -18.88 -49.86 36.29
C GLU A 40 -17.66 -50.79 36.50
N PHE A 41 -17.60 -51.44 37.65
CA PHE A 41 -16.52 -52.34 38.03
C PHE A 41 -16.35 -53.58 37.15
N SER A 42 -17.37 -53.98 36.41
CA SER A 42 -17.30 -55.14 35.52
C SER A 42 -16.55 -54.83 34.20
N GLY A 43 -16.30 -53.53 33.92
CA GLY A 43 -15.55 -53.07 32.76
C GLY A 43 -14.05 -52.89 33.04
N VAL A 44 -13.21 -53.01 31.99
CA VAL A 44 -11.74 -52.87 32.07
C VAL A 44 -11.37 -51.49 32.66
N ALA A 45 -12.02 -50.43 32.19
CA ALA A 45 -11.74 -49.08 32.68
C ALA A 45 -11.98 -48.93 34.21
N GLY A 46 -13.06 -49.46 34.71
CA GLY A 46 -13.41 -49.43 36.13
C GLY A 46 -12.36 -50.12 37.01
N GLN A 47 -11.87 -51.27 36.58
CA GLN A 47 -10.80 -52.03 37.27
C GLN A 47 -9.47 -51.26 37.26
N VAL A 48 -9.05 -50.76 36.09
CA VAL A 48 -7.77 -50.00 35.96
C VAL A 48 -7.80 -48.68 36.74
N LEU A 49 -8.92 -47.96 36.75
CA LEU A 49 -9.09 -46.76 37.56
C LEU A 49 -9.00 -47.09 39.08
N ALA A 50 -9.61 -48.22 39.50
CA ALA A 50 -9.52 -48.70 40.91
C ALA A 50 -8.08 -49.04 41.32
N GLN A 51 -7.35 -49.78 40.47
CA GLN A 51 -5.97 -50.18 40.69
C GLN A 51 -5.03 -48.98 40.81
N ASN A 52 -5.32 -47.91 40.11
CA ASN A 52 -4.56 -46.64 40.15
C ASN A 52 -5.05 -45.66 41.25
N GLY A 53 -5.93 -46.12 42.17
CA GLY A 53 -6.34 -45.36 43.35
C GLY A 53 -7.32 -44.24 43.07
N VAL A 54 -8.05 -44.31 41.96
CA VAL A 54 -9.12 -43.34 41.63
C VAL A 54 -10.35 -43.69 42.45
N GLU A 55 -10.69 -42.87 43.42
CA GLU A 55 -11.86 -43.00 44.31
C GLU A 55 -12.99 -42.09 43.85
N THR A 56 -14.24 -42.64 43.82
CA THR A 56 -15.42 -41.91 43.40
C THR A 56 -15.68 -40.64 44.21
N GLU A 57 -15.41 -40.70 45.52
CA GLU A 57 -15.61 -39.58 46.47
C GLU A 57 -14.67 -38.41 46.10
N LYS A 58 -13.40 -38.71 45.77
CA LYS A 58 -12.42 -37.68 45.38
C LYS A 58 -12.75 -37.04 44.05
N ILE A 59 -13.28 -37.79 43.10
CA ILE A 59 -13.75 -37.23 41.82
C ILE A 59 -14.91 -36.25 42.06
N MET A 60 -15.90 -36.67 42.89
CA MET A 60 -17.05 -35.83 43.21
C MET A 60 -16.65 -34.55 43.91
N GLN A 61 -15.75 -34.64 44.90
CA GLN A 61 -15.24 -33.48 45.60
C GLN A 61 -14.54 -32.48 44.65
N LEU A 62 -13.69 -32.94 43.74
CA LEU A 62 -13.05 -32.10 42.73
C LEU A 62 -14.04 -31.53 41.69
N MET A 63 -15.10 -32.26 41.38
CA MET A 63 -16.16 -31.75 40.53
C MET A 63 -16.91 -30.59 41.19
N ASP A 64 -17.22 -30.68 42.46
CA ASP A 64 -17.88 -29.63 43.24
C ASP A 64 -16.97 -28.37 43.36
N GLU A 65 -15.63 -28.56 43.45
CA GLU A 65 -14.66 -27.46 43.56
C GLU A 65 -14.38 -26.78 42.19
N LEU A 66 -14.29 -27.57 41.15
CA LEU A 66 -13.85 -27.07 39.81
C LEU A 66 -15.02 -26.64 38.89
N ILE A 67 -16.21 -27.20 39.14
CA ILE A 67 -17.39 -26.97 38.29
C ILE A 67 -18.45 -26.26 39.14
N ALA A 68 -18.32 -24.97 39.34
CA ALA A 68 -19.36 -24.17 39.97
C ALA A 68 -20.60 -24.14 39.08
N PRO A 69 -21.79 -24.60 39.57
CA PRO A 69 -22.99 -24.52 38.79
C PRO A 69 -23.39 -23.07 38.59
N ARG A 70 -23.33 -22.60 37.37
CA ARG A 70 -23.74 -21.22 37.01
C ARG A 70 -25.28 -21.05 37.01
N GLU A 71 -26.05 -22.13 36.78
CA GLU A 71 -27.50 -22.12 36.82
C GLU A 71 -28.03 -23.53 37.22
N GLU A 72 -28.87 -23.62 38.26
CA GLU A 72 -29.51 -24.86 38.63
C GLU A 72 -30.61 -25.22 37.61
N MET A 73 -30.56 -26.43 37.06
CA MET A 73 -31.55 -26.91 36.14
C MET A 73 -32.89 -27.18 36.83
N PRO A 74 -34.05 -26.78 36.22
CA PRO A 74 -35.38 -27.23 36.69
C PRO A 74 -35.48 -28.76 36.61
N ALA A 75 -36.06 -29.39 37.64
CA ALA A 75 -36.15 -30.86 37.78
C ALA A 75 -36.84 -31.61 36.65
N SER A 76 -37.48 -30.89 35.72
CA SER A 76 -38.23 -31.46 34.62
C SER A 76 -37.42 -31.63 33.32
N GLN A 77 -36.21 -31.04 33.19
CA GLN A 77 -35.39 -31.12 31.98
C GLN A 77 -34.33 -32.24 32.06
N LYS A 78 -34.02 -32.86 30.90
CA LYS A 78 -32.94 -33.84 30.78
C LYS A 78 -31.64 -33.10 30.44
N PRO A 79 -30.51 -33.40 31.09
CA PRO A 79 -29.23 -32.80 30.74
C PRO A 79 -28.82 -33.20 29.33
N LYS A 80 -28.22 -32.24 28.59
CA LYS A 80 -27.74 -32.46 27.21
C LYS A 80 -26.26 -32.87 27.26
N GLU A 81 -25.84 -33.66 26.30
CA GLU A 81 -24.41 -33.99 26.13
C GLU A 81 -23.61 -32.76 25.77
N SER A 82 -22.46 -32.54 26.44
CA SER A 82 -21.55 -31.48 26.11
C SER A 82 -20.87 -31.72 24.74
N PRO A 83 -20.48 -30.68 23.99
CA PRO A 83 -19.73 -30.86 22.74
C PRO A 83 -18.48 -31.73 22.90
N ARG A 84 -17.78 -31.58 24.03
CA ARG A 84 -16.57 -32.35 24.32
C ARG A 84 -16.87 -33.82 24.61
N LEU A 85 -17.96 -34.12 25.31
CA LEU A 85 -18.40 -35.51 25.54
C LEU A 85 -18.73 -36.17 24.21
N ARG A 86 -19.47 -35.52 23.32
CA ARG A 86 -19.78 -36.06 21.97
C ARG A 86 -18.51 -36.36 21.18
N TYR A 87 -17.50 -35.47 21.25
CA TYR A 87 -16.23 -35.69 20.61
C TYR A 87 -15.51 -36.94 21.16
N ILE A 88 -15.48 -37.15 22.49
CA ILE A 88 -14.91 -38.35 23.11
C ILE A 88 -15.65 -39.60 22.72
N LEU A 89 -17.01 -39.58 22.71
CA LEU A 89 -17.82 -40.72 22.28
C LEU A 89 -17.53 -41.09 20.81
N ALA A 90 -17.43 -40.12 19.91
CA ALA A 90 -17.10 -40.34 18.52
C ALA A 90 -15.67 -40.90 18.34
N ASN A 91 -14.70 -40.39 19.09
CA ASN A 91 -13.31 -40.88 19.04
C ASN A 91 -13.17 -42.29 19.66
N SER A 92 -14.02 -42.68 20.62
CA SER A 92 -13.98 -44.05 21.18
C SER A 92 -14.31 -45.12 20.11
N GLU A 93 -15.09 -44.79 19.07
CA GLU A 93 -15.28 -45.70 17.92
C GLU A 93 -13.96 -45.93 17.15
N LYS A 94 -13.11 -44.89 17.02
CA LYS A 94 -11.79 -44.98 16.40
C LYS A 94 -10.85 -45.84 17.24
N GLU A 95 -10.87 -45.67 18.58
CA GLU A 95 -10.09 -46.50 19.49
C GLU A 95 -10.49 -47.97 19.43
N ALA A 96 -11.79 -48.24 19.29
CA ALA A 96 -12.29 -49.63 19.12
C ALA A 96 -11.77 -50.25 17.79
N HIS A 97 -11.73 -49.49 16.71
CA HIS A 97 -11.15 -49.94 15.46
C HIS A 97 -9.65 -50.23 15.59
N ARG A 98 -8.88 -49.38 16.31
CA ARG A 98 -7.42 -49.56 16.56
C ARG A 98 -7.17 -50.81 17.34
N LEU A 99 -7.95 -51.06 18.37
CA LEU A 99 -7.82 -52.29 19.16
C LEU A 99 -8.49 -53.51 18.51
N ARG A 100 -8.95 -53.39 17.23
CA ARG A 100 -9.58 -54.43 16.41
C ARG A 100 -10.76 -55.10 17.11
N THR A 101 -11.53 -54.35 17.89
CA THR A 101 -12.73 -54.84 18.59
C THR A 101 -13.99 -54.54 17.79
N ALA A 102 -15.00 -55.40 17.90
CA ALA A 102 -16.26 -55.23 17.19
C ALA A 102 -17.22 -54.26 17.87
N GLU A 103 -17.01 -53.97 19.15
CA GLU A 103 -17.89 -53.13 19.98
C GLU A 103 -17.04 -52.12 20.77
N VAL A 104 -17.61 -50.96 21.08
CA VAL A 104 -16.95 -49.96 21.94
C VAL A 104 -17.09 -50.38 23.39
N GLY A 105 -16.00 -50.76 24.06
CA GLY A 105 -15.91 -51.12 25.49
C GLY A 105 -15.57 -49.89 26.35
N THR A 106 -15.54 -50.11 27.66
CA THR A 106 -15.17 -49.10 28.66
C THR A 106 -13.74 -48.60 28.51
N GLU A 107 -12.82 -49.51 28.10
CA GLU A 107 -11.42 -49.22 27.79
C GLU A 107 -11.29 -48.18 26.69
N HIS A 108 -12.09 -48.30 25.60
CA HIS A 108 -12.03 -47.35 24.48
C HIS A 108 -12.52 -45.93 24.88
N LEU A 109 -13.53 -45.87 25.75
CA LEU A 109 -14.00 -44.61 26.31
C LEU A 109 -12.93 -43.92 27.17
N LEU A 110 -12.24 -44.72 27.99
CA LEU A 110 -11.18 -44.19 28.84
C LEU A 110 -9.94 -43.81 28.06
N LEU A 111 -9.55 -44.59 27.04
CA LEU A 111 -8.47 -44.25 26.11
C LEU A 111 -8.74 -42.94 25.37
N SER A 112 -9.95 -42.78 24.85
CA SER A 112 -10.34 -41.54 24.18
C SER A 112 -10.29 -40.31 25.11
N MET A 113 -10.62 -40.47 26.39
CA MET A 113 -10.51 -39.42 27.41
C MET A 113 -9.06 -39.05 27.76
N ILE A 114 -8.19 -40.05 27.95
CA ILE A 114 -6.79 -39.85 28.32
C ILE A 114 -6.02 -39.14 27.20
N ARG A 115 -6.35 -39.41 25.95
CA ARG A 115 -5.74 -38.74 24.78
C ARG A 115 -6.14 -37.28 24.64
N ASP A 116 -7.31 -36.92 25.13
CA ASP A 116 -7.77 -35.53 25.14
C ASP A 116 -7.41 -34.85 26.47
N VAL A 117 -6.13 -34.43 26.57
CA VAL A 117 -5.57 -33.81 27.78
C VAL A 117 -6.32 -32.57 28.24
N ASP A 118 -7.02 -31.90 27.33
CA ASP A 118 -7.79 -30.69 27.61
C ASP A 118 -9.20 -31.00 28.19
N CYS A 119 -9.65 -32.24 28.23
CA CYS A 119 -10.94 -32.58 28.79
C CYS A 119 -10.93 -32.51 30.34
N VAL A 120 -12.08 -32.20 30.92
CA VAL A 120 -12.23 -32.06 32.37
C VAL A 120 -11.86 -33.37 33.09
N ALA A 121 -12.21 -34.50 32.58
CA ALA A 121 -11.84 -35.81 33.11
C ALA A 121 -10.33 -36.01 33.23
N ALA A 122 -9.58 -35.67 32.17
CA ALA A 122 -8.11 -35.77 32.18
C ALA A 122 -7.51 -34.82 33.22
N ARG A 123 -8.02 -33.60 33.35
CA ARG A 123 -7.57 -32.64 34.33
C ARG A 123 -7.84 -33.12 35.76
N ILE A 124 -8.99 -33.72 36.03
CA ILE A 124 -9.30 -34.36 37.34
C ILE A 124 -8.29 -35.44 37.66
N LEU A 125 -7.96 -36.33 36.71
CA LEU A 125 -6.96 -37.40 36.86
C LEU A 125 -5.58 -36.84 37.18
N ILE A 126 -5.16 -35.77 36.47
CA ILE A 126 -3.89 -35.08 36.72
C ILE A 126 -3.88 -34.45 38.15
N THR A 127 -4.97 -33.81 38.55
CA THR A 127 -5.10 -33.19 39.87
C THR A 127 -5.04 -34.22 41.00
N LEU A 128 -5.50 -35.45 40.73
CA LEU A 128 -5.36 -36.60 41.64
C LEU A 128 -3.96 -37.20 41.64
N ASN A 129 -2.97 -36.56 40.97
CA ASN A 129 -1.60 -37.07 40.82
C ASN A 129 -1.50 -38.42 40.09
N ILE A 130 -2.43 -38.73 39.19
CA ILE A 130 -2.42 -39.95 38.40
C ILE A 130 -1.70 -39.68 37.11
N SER A 131 -0.66 -40.46 36.80
CA SER A 131 0.07 -40.37 35.55
C SER A 131 -0.80 -40.96 34.42
N LEU A 132 -1.20 -40.10 33.47
CA LEU A 132 -1.98 -40.53 32.29
C LEU A 132 -1.20 -41.56 31.46
N GLN A 133 0.14 -41.43 31.36
CA GLN A 133 0.98 -42.43 30.65
C GLN A 133 0.98 -43.81 31.31
N LYS A 134 0.98 -43.85 32.67
CA LYS A 134 0.87 -45.10 33.42
C LYS A 134 -0.49 -45.72 33.19
N LEU A 135 -1.55 -44.91 33.31
CA LEU A 135 -2.93 -45.34 33.12
C LEU A 135 -3.14 -45.89 31.71
N LEU A 136 -2.56 -45.26 30.68
CA LEU A 136 -2.58 -45.77 29.30
C LEU A 136 -1.98 -47.14 29.17
N LYS A 137 -0.77 -47.36 29.75
CA LYS A 137 -0.10 -48.67 29.76
C LYS A 137 -0.93 -49.76 30.44
N ASP A 138 -1.53 -49.40 31.60
CA ASP A 138 -2.34 -50.32 32.39
C ASP A 138 -3.61 -50.74 31.65
N ILE A 139 -4.24 -49.84 30.90
CA ILE A 139 -5.42 -50.13 30.06
C ILE A 139 -5.04 -51.03 28.88
N LEU A 140 -3.95 -50.73 28.18
CA LEU A 140 -3.48 -51.55 27.08
C LEU A 140 -3.11 -52.96 27.50
N ASN A 141 -2.39 -53.09 28.65
CA ASN A 141 -2.07 -54.38 29.22
C ASN A 141 -3.34 -55.17 29.63
N ALA A 142 -4.31 -54.51 30.26
CA ALA A 142 -5.59 -55.11 30.63
C ALA A 142 -6.44 -55.53 29.43
N SER A 143 -6.28 -54.84 28.30
CA SER A 143 -6.93 -55.17 27.04
C SER A 143 -6.17 -56.22 26.20
N GLY A 144 -4.98 -56.71 26.70
CA GLY A 144 -4.15 -57.70 26.02
C GLY A 144 -3.40 -57.19 24.80
N VAL A 145 -3.17 -55.87 24.66
CA VAL A 145 -2.48 -55.23 23.54
C VAL A 145 -1.12 -54.74 24.01
N ASP A 146 -0.05 -55.03 23.25
CA ASP A 146 1.28 -54.57 23.56
C ASP A 146 1.32 -53.03 23.36
N PRO A 147 1.79 -52.26 24.36
CA PRO A 147 1.89 -50.79 24.25
C PRO A 147 2.77 -50.33 23.07
N LYS A 148 3.70 -51.17 22.56
CA LYS A 148 4.51 -50.85 21.39
C LYS A 148 3.69 -50.93 20.10
N ASP A 149 2.90 -52.00 19.93
CA ASP A 149 2.06 -52.18 18.76
C ASP A 149 1.03 -51.03 18.66
N TYR A 150 0.52 -50.61 19.79
CA TYR A 150 -0.39 -49.45 19.85
C TYR A 150 0.29 -48.10 19.50
N GLN A 151 1.56 -47.92 19.86
CA GLN A 151 2.36 -46.74 19.48
C GLN A 151 2.72 -46.77 18.00
N ASP A 152 3.03 -47.95 17.43
CA ASP A 152 3.35 -48.07 16.01
C ASP A 152 2.11 -47.78 15.14
N GLU A 153 0.91 -48.20 15.53
CA GLU A 153 -0.34 -47.85 14.85
C GLU A 153 -0.66 -46.35 14.98
N LEU A 154 -0.28 -45.70 16.06
CA LEU A 154 -0.40 -44.23 16.23
C LEU A 154 0.57 -43.47 15.32
N GLN A 155 1.77 -44.00 15.10
CA GLN A 155 2.75 -43.43 14.16
C GLN A 155 2.31 -43.63 12.71
N ASP A 156 1.68 -44.74 12.36
CA ASP A 156 1.12 -44.96 11.03
C ASP A 156 -0.08 -44.06 10.74
N GLU A 157 -0.95 -43.74 11.72
CA GLU A 157 -2.01 -42.76 11.54
C GLU A 157 -1.52 -41.32 11.57
N SER A 158 -0.43 -41.01 12.30
CA SER A 158 0.23 -39.67 12.21
C SER A 158 0.90 -39.47 10.85
N ARG A 159 1.26 -40.56 10.16
CA ARG A 159 1.64 -40.56 8.73
C ARG A 159 0.46 -40.40 7.79
N GLY A 160 -0.76 -40.63 8.24
CA GLY A 160 -2.01 -40.39 7.51
C GLY A 160 -2.68 -39.01 7.77
N SER A 161 -2.26 -38.26 8.78
CA SER A 161 -2.62 -36.86 8.96
C SER A 161 -1.52 -36.00 8.34
N GLY A 162 -1.69 -35.57 7.09
CA GLY A 162 -0.88 -34.72 6.24
C GLY A 162 0.60 -34.51 6.66
N SER A 163 1.53 -34.93 5.81
CA SER A 163 2.96 -34.61 5.89
C SER A 163 3.15 -33.16 6.36
N VAL A 164 4.11 -32.90 7.25
CA VAL A 164 4.43 -31.52 7.69
C VAL A 164 4.72 -30.65 6.47
N ILE A 165 5.30 -31.24 5.42
CA ILE A 165 5.51 -30.60 4.13
C ILE A 165 4.18 -30.21 3.49
N GLU A 166 3.18 -31.11 3.45
CA GLU A 166 1.86 -30.82 2.87
C GLU A 166 1.09 -29.77 3.66
N GLN A 167 1.36 -29.67 4.95
CA GLN A 167 0.67 -28.72 5.84
C GLN A 167 1.23 -27.30 5.74
N TYR A 168 2.55 -27.13 5.58
CA TYR A 168 3.23 -25.84 5.63
C TYR A 168 4.02 -25.49 4.36
N CYS A 169 4.05 -26.37 3.36
CA CYS A 169 4.75 -26.12 2.12
C CYS A 169 3.83 -26.26 0.91
N THR A 170 4.07 -25.45 -0.10
CA THR A 170 3.38 -25.53 -1.38
C THR A 170 4.33 -26.08 -2.43
N ASP A 171 3.94 -27.18 -3.11
CA ASP A 171 4.72 -27.76 -4.20
C ASP A 171 4.63 -26.87 -5.46
N MET A 172 5.73 -26.16 -5.77
CA MET A 172 5.82 -25.31 -6.96
C MET A 172 5.95 -26.15 -8.24
N THR A 173 6.61 -27.31 -8.17
CA THR A 173 6.79 -28.19 -9.33
C THR A 173 5.47 -28.83 -9.75
N ALA A 174 4.65 -29.29 -8.79
CA ALA A 174 3.30 -29.78 -9.09
C ALA A 174 2.40 -28.69 -9.69
N ARG A 175 2.47 -27.46 -9.18
CA ARG A 175 1.75 -26.31 -9.76
C ARG A 175 2.20 -25.98 -11.18
N ALA A 176 3.49 -26.17 -11.49
CA ALA A 176 4.01 -26.02 -12.84
C ALA A 176 3.51 -27.13 -13.77
N GLU A 177 3.46 -28.39 -13.31
CA GLU A 177 2.89 -29.53 -14.05
C GLU A 177 1.39 -29.30 -14.39
N GLU A 178 0.65 -28.71 -13.47
CA GLU A 178 -0.77 -28.33 -13.65
C GLU A 178 -0.98 -27.10 -14.56
N GLY A 179 0.08 -26.41 -14.97
CA GLY A 179 0.00 -25.18 -15.78
C GLY A 179 -0.59 -23.97 -15.05
N LYS A 180 -0.62 -23.98 -13.72
CA LYS A 180 -1.20 -22.93 -12.89
C LYS A 180 -0.26 -21.74 -12.65
N GLN A 181 1.03 -21.88 -12.95
CA GLN A 181 2.03 -20.83 -12.80
C GLN A 181 2.12 -19.94 -14.04
N ASP A 182 2.51 -18.69 -13.84
CA ASP A 182 2.73 -17.74 -14.92
C ASP A 182 3.98 -18.11 -15.73
N PRO A 183 3.98 -17.92 -17.06
CA PRO A 183 5.16 -18.18 -17.87
C PRO A 183 6.28 -17.22 -17.50
N VAL A 184 7.47 -17.76 -17.26
CA VAL A 184 8.64 -16.96 -16.92
C VAL A 184 9.45 -16.69 -18.19
N VAL A 185 9.67 -15.42 -18.48
CA VAL A 185 10.36 -14.94 -19.69
C VAL A 185 11.57 -14.11 -19.28
N GLY A 186 12.69 -14.27 -20.02
CA GLY A 186 13.84 -13.37 -19.92
C GLY A 186 14.71 -13.54 -18.67
N ARG A 187 14.69 -14.70 -18.00
CA ARG A 187 15.49 -14.98 -16.78
C ARG A 187 16.38 -16.22 -16.93
N GLU A 188 16.83 -16.49 -18.15
CA GLU A 188 17.62 -17.69 -18.49
C GLU A 188 18.96 -17.73 -17.76
N GLU A 189 19.64 -16.58 -17.65
CA GLU A 189 20.97 -16.50 -17.01
C GLU A 189 20.88 -16.76 -15.52
N GLU A 190 19.90 -16.17 -14.84
CA GLU A 190 19.67 -16.35 -13.41
C GLU A 190 19.26 -17.80 -13.11
N MET A 191 18.36 -18.40 -13.90
CA MET A 191 17.97 -19.80 -13.77
C MET A 191 19.16 -20.75 -14.01
N TYR A 192 19.98 -20.47 -15.02
CA TYR A 192 21.20 -21.25 -15.26
C TYR A 192 22.16 -21.14 -14.07
N ARG A 193 22.32 -19.95 -13.51
CA ARG A 193 23.16 -19.73 -12.33
C ARG A 193 22.62 -20.45 -11.10
N LEU A 194 21.29 -20.48 -10.89
CA LEU A 194 20.67 -21.27 -9.83
C LEU A 194 21.01 -22.76 -9.98
N MET A 195 20.80 -23.34 -11.17
CA MET A 195 21.11 -24.73 -11.45
C MET A 195 22.60 -25.04 -11.20
N GLN A 196 23.48 -24.13 -11.62
CA GLN A 196 24.92 -24.28 -11.39
C GLN A 196 25.28 -24.32 -9.90
N VAL A 197 24.67 -23.43 -9.09
CA VAL A 197 24.89 -23.35 -7.64
C VAL A 197 24.35 -24.62 -6.96
N LEU A 198 23.11 -25.01 -7.26
CA LEU A 198 22.47 -26.21 -6.70
C LEU A 198 23.23 -27.50 -7.01
N SER A 199 23.94 -27.52 -8.14
CA SER A 199 24.74 -28.70 -8.55
C SER A 199 26.13 -28.77 -7.87
N ARG A 200 26.53 -27.77 -7.09
CA ARG A 200 27.84 -27.74 -6.41
C ARG A 200 27.89 -28.72 -5.25
N ARG A 201 29.09 -29.17 -4.90
CA ARG A 201 29.32 -30.04 -3.74
C ARG A 201 29.26 -29.30 -2.41
N THR A 202 29.68 -28.03 -2.41
CA THR A 202 29.70 -27.14 -1.25
C THR A 202 29.16 -25.78 -1.68
N LYS A 203 28.60 -25.00 -0.76
CA LYS A 203 27.88 -23.74 -1.07
C LYS A 203 26.78 -23.96 -2.14
N ASN A 204 26.01 -25.03 -1.95
CA ASN A 204 24.95 -25.45 -2.86
C ASN A 204 23.58 -24.82 -2.57
N ASN A 205 23.53 -23.81 -1.71
CA ASN A 205 22.32 -23.06 -1.40
C ASN A 205 22.41 -21.69 -2.05
N PRO A 206 21.72 -21.42 -3.16
CA PRO A 206 21.66 -20.10 -3.76
C PRO A 206 20.81 -19.16 -2.92
N CYS A 207 21.21 -17.89 -2.87
CA CYS A 207 20.42 -16.82 -2.32
C CYS A 207 20.21 -15.76 -3.41
N LEU A 208 18.97 -15.59 -3.88
CA LEU A 208 18.60 -14.57 -4.84
C LEU A 208 18.60 -13.21 -4.14
N ILE A 209 19.39 -12.29 -4.67
CA ILE A 209 19.55 -10.95 -4.10
C ILE A 209 19.14 -9.92 -5.13
N GLY A 210 18.24 -9.05 -4.77
CA GLY A 210 17.77 -7.98 -5.65
C GLY A 210 16.76 -7.09 -4.95
N GLU A 211 16.47 -5.95 -5.56
CA GLU A 211 15.47 -5.03 -5.04
C GLU A 211 14.06 -5.65 -5.02
N PRO A 212 13.12 -5.14 -4.20
CA PRO A 212 11.73 -5.59 -4.24
C PRO A 212 11.11 -5.42 -5.63
N GLY A 213 10.30 -6.39 -6.08
CA GLY A 213 9.59 -6.30 -7.35
C GLY A 213 10.39 -6.63 -8.61
N VAL A 214 11.68 -7.03 -8.50
CA VAL A 214 12.49 -7.41 -9.69
C VAL A 214 12.20 -8.81 -10.22
N GLY A 215 11.36 -9.60 -9.54
CA GLY A 215 10.96 -10.94 -9.98
C GLY A 215 11.81 -12.09 -9.43
N LYS A 216 12.34 -11.99 -8.20
CA LYS A 216 13.12 -13.07 -7.56
C LYS A 216 12.34 -14.38 -7.47
N THR A 217 11.09 -14.34 -7.07
CA THR A 217 10.20 -15.50 -6.97
C THR A 217 9.92 -16.12 -8.33
N ALA A 218 9.76 -15.30 -9.38
CA ALA A 218 9.56 -15.76 -10.75
C ALA A 218 10.75 -16.58 -11.28
N VAL A 219 12.00 -16.25 -10.88
CA VAL A 219 13.18 -17.05 -11.25
C VAL A 219 13.07 -18.48 -10.70
N VAL A 220 12.56 -18.65 -9.47
CA VAL A 220 12.36 -19.98 -8.85
C VAL A 220 11.18 -20.71 -9.49
N GLU A 221 10.10 -20.00 -9.82
CA GLU A 221 8.97 -20.55 -10.58
C GLU A 221 9.42 -21.04 -11.97
N GLY A 222 10.26 -20.26 -12.65
CA GLY A 222 10.83 -20.68 -13.94
C GLY A 222 11.71 -21.92 -13.82
N LEU A 223 12.46 -22.05 -12.72
CA LEU A 223 13.22 -23.27 -12.45
C LEU A 223 12.29 -24.47 -12.21
N ALA A 224 11.19 -24.28 -11.46
CA ALA A 224 10.19 -25.33 -11.24
C ALA A 224 9.54 -25.77 -12.55
N GLN A 225 9.22 -24.83 -13.44
CA GLN A 225 8.69 -25.11 -14.78
C GLN A 225 9.69 -25.92 -15.64
N ARG A 226 10.98 -25.58 -15.59
CA ARG A 226 12.02 -26.34 -16.30
C ARG A 226 12.21 -27.74 -15.75
N ILE A 227 12.08 -27.94 -14.43
CA ILE A 227 12.11 -29.26 -13.79
C ILE A 227 10.90 -30.07 -14.27
N ALA A 228 9.70 -29.52 -14.21
CA ALA A 228 8.47 -30.15 -14.68
C ALA A 228 8.53 -30.53 -16.17
N ALA A 229 9.12 -29.67 -17.01
CA ALA A 229 9.35 -29.93 -18.43
C ALA A 229 10.53 -30.90 -18.72
N GLY A 230 11.31 -31.28 -17.71
CA GLY A 230 12.47 -32.12 -17.87
C GLY A 230 13.68 -31.44 -18.55
N VAL A 231 13.68 -30.13 -18.70
CA VAL A 231 14.74 -29.32 -19.33
C VAL A 231 15.77 -28.87 -18.30
N VAL A 232 16.28 -29.81 -17.54
CA VAL A 232 17.28 -29.61 -16.48
C VAL A 232 18.35 -30.75 -16.52
N PRO A 233 19.54 -30.52 -15.91
CA PRO A 233 20.55 -31.58 -15.79
C PRO A 233 19.99 -32.81 -15.09
N GLU A 234 20.52 -33.99 -15.42
CA GLU A 234 20.01 -35.28 -14.95
C GLU A 234 19.88 -35.39 -13.42
N LYS A 235 20.80 -34.77 -12.68
CA LYS A 235 20.77 -34.68 -11.20
C LYS A 235 19.59 -33.90 -10.62
N MET A 236 18.91 -33.13 -11.42
CA MET A 236 17.81 -32.26 -11.00
C MET A 236 16.44 -32.70 -11.51
N LYS A 237 16.37 -33.72 -12.37
CA LYS A 237 15.11 -34.19 -12.98
C LYS A 237 14.10 -34.69 -11.95
N ASP A 238 14.59 -35.35 -10.89
CA ASP A 238 13.75 -35.93 -9.84
C ASP A 238 13.55 -34.95 -8.65
N LYS A 239 14.10 -33.74 -8.74
CA LYS A 239 13.95 -32.74 -7.67
C LYS A 239 12.61 -32.06 -7.74
N ARG A 240 12.08 -31.70 -6.56
CA ARG A 240 10.85 -30.93 -6.40
C ARG A 240 11.14 -29.69 -5.56
N ILE A 241 10.56 -28.56 -5.94
CA ILE A 241 10.71 -27.29 -5.24
C ILE A 241 9.46 -27.03 -4.42
N TYR A 242 9.65 -26.85 -3.11
CA TYR A 242 8.59 -26.52 -2.17
C TYR A 242 8.80 -25.13 -1.57
N THR A 243 7.79 -24.28 -1.66
CA THR A 243 7.79 -22.97 -0.96
C THR A 243 7.31 -23.17 0.47
N LEU A 244 8.10 -22.73 1.45
CA LEU A 244 7.76 -22.79 2.86
C LEU A 244 6.94 -21.57 3.27
N ASP A 245 5.77 -21.79 3.87
CA ASP A 245 4.95 -20.77 4.54
C ASP A 245 5.42 -20.61 5.99
N LEU A 246 6.41 -19.75 6.20
CA LEU A 246 6.95 -19.47 7.51
C LEU A 246 5.93 -18.80 8.45
N PRO A 247 5.16 -17.78 8.01
CA PRO A 247 4.07 -17.20 8.81
C PRO A 247 3.05 -18.24 9.25
N GLY A 248 2.62 -19.14 8.38
CA GLY A 248 1.70 -20.21 8.70
C GLY A 248 2.25 -21.19 9.74
N MET A 249 3.56 -21.43 9.71
CA MET A 249 4.25 -22.29 10.67
C MET A 249 4.34 -21.68 12.08
N ILE A 250 4.47 -20.36 12.16
CA ILE A 250 4.51 -19.59 13.41
C ILE A 250 3.08 -19.38 13.94
N ALA A 251 2.10 -19.20 13.05
CA ALA A 251 0.71 -19.01 13.43
C ALA A 251 0.17 -20.25 14.18
N GLY A 252 -0.42 -20.01 15.35
CA GLY A 252 -0.96 -21.07 16.19
C GLY A 252 0.05 -21.77 17.10
N SER A 253 1.36 -21.45 17.05
CA SER A 253 2.30 -21.88 18.06
C SER A 253 2.21 -20.95 19.27
N LYS A 254 1.71 -21.45 20.42
CA LYS A 254 1.65 -20.68 21.68
C LYS A 254 3.01 -20.59 22.39
N TYR A 255 3.92 -21.51 22.08
CA TYR A 255 5.21 -21.60 22.72
C TYR A 255 6.33 -21.80 21.70
N ARG A 256 7.49 -21.23 21.96
CA ARG A 256 8.71 -21.39 21.13
C ARG A 256 9.03 -22.85 20.80
N GLY A 257 8.82 -23.77 21.73
CA GLY A 257 9.09 -25.20 21.53
C GLY A 257 8.25 -25.87 20.45
N GLU A 258 7.00 -25.44 20.26
CA GLU A 258 6.12 -26.01 19.22
C GLU A 258 6.61 -25.65 17.80
N PHE A 259 7.07 -24.42 17.60
CA PHE A 259 7.68 -24.02 16.34
C PHE A 259 8.98 -24.78 16.05
N GLU A 260 9.84 -24.91 17.09
CA GLU A 260 11.09 -25.68 16.96
C GLU A 260 10.82 -27.15 16.60
N GLU A 261 9.78 -27.76 17.16
CA GLU A 261 9.38 -29.13 16.88
C GLU A 261 8.83 -29.30 15.45
N ARG A 262 7.96 -28.38 14.99
CA ARG A 262 7.45 -28.33 13.61
C ARG A 262 8.60 -28.17 12.60
N MET A 263 9.53 -27.27 12.86
CA MET A 263 10.68 -27.04 11.99
C MET A 263 11.62 -28.25 11.93
N LYS A 264 11.90 -28.90 13.07
CA LYS A 264 12.68 -30.14 13.12
C LYS A 264 11.97 -31.28 12.37
N GLY A 265 10.64 -31.39 12.52
CA GLY A 265 9.84 -32.34 11.77
C GLY A 265 9.93 -32.12 10.26
N LEU A 266 9.79 -30.88 9.80
CA LEU A 266 9.95 -30.51 8.39
C LEU A 266 11.34 -30.89 7.86
N ILE A 267 12.40 -30.51 8.58
CA ILE A 267 13.77 -30.80 8.16
C ILE A 267 14.00 -32.31 8.05
N SER A 268 13.57 -33.09 9.06
CA SER A 268 13.71 -34.54 9.05
C SER A 268 12.96 -35.20 7.88
N GLU A 269 11.80 -34.64 7.52
CA GLU A 269 11.01 -35.14 6.39
C GLU A 269 11.67 -34.80 5.05
N VAL A 270 12.23 -33.59 4.91
CA VAL A 270 12.97 -33.14 3.73
C VAL A 270 14.26 -33.98 3.56
N GLU A 271 15.00 -34.24 4.64
CA GLU A 271 16.22 -35.04 4.65
C GLU A 271 15.91 -36.50 4.27
N SER A 272 14.80 -37.05 4.75
CA SER A 272 14.41 -38.43 4.42
C SER A 272 13.97 -38.61 2.96
N ASN A 273 13.33 -37.60 2.39
CA ASN A 273 12.93 -37.65 0.98
C ASN A 273 14.08 -37.42 -0.01
N GLY A 274 15.10 -36.64 0.38
CA GLY A 274 16.33 -36.43 -0.41
C GLY A 274 16.17 -35.66 -1.74
N ASN A 275 14.95 -35.53 -2.27
CA ASN A 275 14.66 -34.94 -3.59
C ASN A 275 13.99 -33.57 -3.48
N ILE A 276 13.90 -33.02 -2.29
CA ILE A 276 13.22 -31.76 -2.03
C ILE A 276 14.22 -30.61 -1.99
N ILE A 277 13.87 -29.50 -2.62
CA ILE A 277 14.54 -28.21 -2.52
C ILE A 277 13.54 -27.27 -1.87
N LEU A 278 13.87 -26.70 -0.71
CA LEU A 278 13.04 -25.70 -0.06
C LEU A 278 13.31 -24.32 -0.67
N PHE A 279 12.25 -23.58 -0.93
CA PHE A 279 12.32 -22.16 -1.28
C PHE A 279 11.80 -21.32 -0.11
N LEU A 280 12.59 -20.35 0.29
CA LEU A 280 12.28 -19.37 1.33
C LEU A 280 12.32 -17.98 0.74
N ASP A 281 11.15 -17.42 0.54
CA ASP A 281 11.05 -15.98 0.26
C ASP A 281 11.31 -15.20 1.55
N GLU A 282 11.91 -14.03 1.43
CA GLU A 282 12.32 -13.20 2.56
C GLU A 282 13.10 -13.97 3.64
N ILE A 283 14.14 -14.73 3.23
CA ILE A 283 14.92 -15.56 4.14
C ILE A 283 15.45 -14.83 5.38
N HIS A 284 15.58 -13.51 5.31
CA HIS A 284 15.99 -12.64 6.42
C HIS A 284 15.01 -12.68 7.60
N THR A 285 13.73 -12.95 7.36
CA THR A 285 12.70 -13.05 8.40
C THR A 285 12.97 -14.20 9.36
N MET A 286 13.57 -15.27 8.86
CA MET A 286 13.95 -16.45 9.61
C MET A 286 15.23 -16.25 10.45
N ILE A 287 16.13 -15.37 9.98
CA ILE A 287 17.46 -15.16 10.57
C ILE A 287 17.44 -13.95 11.50
N GLY A 288 16.60 -12.97 11.25
CA GLY A 288 16.63 -11.66 11.90
C GLY A 288 15.57 -11.39 12.97
N ALA A 289 14.66 -12.31 13.19
CA ALA A 289 13.57 -12.14 14.16
C ALA A 289 14.04 -12.12 15.64
N GLY A 290 15.34 -12.33 15.91
CA GLY A 290 15.93 -12.44 17.25
C GLY A 290 16.31 -11.12 17.95
N GLY A 291 15.97 -9.95 17.42
CA GLY A 291 16.37 -8.66 18.00
C GLY A 291 15.52 -8.15 19.17
N ALA A 292 14.33 -8.68 19.39
CA ALA A 292 13.49 -8.42 20.55
C ALA A 292 13.53 -9.61 21.51
N GLU A 293 13.55 -9.37 22.82
CA GLU A 293 13.47 -10.43 23.83
C GLU A 293 12.21 -11.28 23.59
N GLY A 294 12.40 -12.52 23.08
CA GLY A 294 11.32 -13.45 22.76
C GLY A 294 11.14 -13.79 21.27
N ALA A 295 11.91 -13.21 20.36
CA ALA A 295 11.83 -13.52 18.94
C ALA A 295 12.42 -14.91 18.62
N ILE A 296 11.77 -15.62 17.70
CA ILE A 296 12.08 -17.01 17.34
C ILE A 296 13.29 -17.00 16.37
N ASP A 297 14.43 -17.55 16.78
CA ASP A 297 15.60 -17.73 15.91
C ASP A 297 15.58 -19.12 15.27
N ALA A 298 15.03 -19.22 14.07
CA ALA A 298 15.01 -20.46 13.31
C ALA A 298 16.38 -20.82 12.68
N SER A 299 17.32 -19.85 12.64
CA SER A 299 18.64 -20.05 12.05
C SER A 299 19.44 -21.13 12.81
N GLY A 300 19.28 -21.17 14.14
CA GLY A 300 19.93 -22.17 14.99
C GLY A 300 19.52 -23.61 14.66
N ILE A 301 18.29 -23.82 14.17
CA ILE A 301 17.77 -25.16 13.82
C ILE A 301 18.27 -25.60 12.44
N LEU A 302 18.36 -24.66 11.48
CA LEU A 302 18.78 -24.94 10.10
C LEU A 302 20.29 -25.08 9.93
N LYS A 303 21.08 -24.35 10.72
CA LYS A 303 22.54 -24.33 10.61
C LYS A 303 23.18 -25.73 10.59
N PRO A 304 22.78 -26.68 11.45
CA PRO A 304 23.38 -28.04 11.44
C PRO A 304 23.12 -28.79 10.13
N SER A 305 21.90 -28.78 9.61
CA SER A 305 21.51 -29.49 8.38
C SER A 305 22.11 -28.85 7.13
N LEU A 306 22.16 -27.52 7.09
CA LEU A 306 22.90 -26.79 6.05
C LEU A 306 24.40 -27.04 6.12
N ALA A 307 24.97 -27.27 7.33
CA ALA A 307 26.38 -27.54 7.50
C ALA A 307 26.75 -28.91 6.98
N ARG A 308 25.90 -29.91 7.17
CA ARG A 308 26.09 -31.27 6.65
C ARG A 308 25.81 -31.37 5.15
N GLY A 309 25.10 -30.41 4.57
CA GLY A 309 24.70 -30.42 3.14
C GLY A 309 23.55 -31.38 2.85
N GLU A 310 22.82 -31.79 3.88
CA GLU A 310 21.65 -32.70 3.79
C GLU A 310 20.40 -31.95 3.35
N LEU A 311 20.36 -30.62 3.59
CA LEU A 311 19.30 -29.74 3.18
C LEU A 311 19.73 -28.86 2.01
N GLN A 312 18.92 -28.81 0.94
CA GLN A 312 19.06 -27.86 -0.16
C GLN A 312 18.00 -26.76 -0.04
N LEU A 313 18.45 -25.50 -0.05
CA LEU A 313 17.60 -24.35 0.17
C LEU A 313 17.89 -23.23 -0.83
N ILE A 314 16.86 -22.65 -1.43
CA ILE A 314 16.92 -21.43 -2.22
C ILE A 314 16.36 -20.32 -1.33
N GLY A 315 17.14 -19.27 -1.07
CA GLY A 315 16.67 -18.07 -0.37
C GLY A 315 16.43 -16.93 -1.34
N ALA A 316 15.52 -16.03 -1.01
CA ALA A 316 15.35 -14.74 -1.69
C ALA A 316 15.36 -13.62 -0.65
N THR A 317 16.04 -12.49 -0.93
CA THR A 317 16.11 -11.34 -0.04
C THR A 317 16.59 -10.09 -0.78
N THR A 318 16.61 -8.95 -0.10
CA THR A 318 17.22 -7.72 -0.64
C THR A 318 18.73 -7.66 -0.36
N ILE A 319 19.46 -6.81 -1.10
CA ILE A 319 20.91 -6.60 -0.92
C ILE A 319 21.21 -6.13 0.51
N THR A 320 20.40 -5.23 1.03
CA THR A 320 20.57 -4.63 2.37
C THR A 320 20.40 -5.68 3.47
N GLU A 321 19.39 -6.52 3.35
CA GLU A 321 19.06 -7.57 4.31
C GLU A 321 20.07 -8.73 4.24
N TYR A 322 20.52 -9.08 3.03
CA TYR A 322 21.59 -10.07 2.85
C TYR A 322 22.85 -9.67 3.62
N ARG A 323 23.31 -8.41 3.45
CA ARG A 323 24.48 -7.88 4.17
C ARG A 323 24.27 -7.81 5.68
N LYS A 324 23.06 -7.45 6.10
CA LYS A 324 22.75 -7.28 7.53
C LYS A 324 22.65 -8.60 8.27
N TYR A 325 22.09 -9.63 7.68
CA TYR A 325 21.71 -10.86 8.36
C TYR A 325 22.52 -12.09 7.92
N ILE A 326 22.88 -12.24 6.64
CA ILE A 326 23.58 -13.41 6.13
C ILE A 326 25.11 -13.23 6.11
N GLU A 327 25.61 -12.12 5.59
CA GLU A 327 27.07 -11.86 5.55
C GLU A 327 27.69 -11.69 6.95
N LYS A 328 26.94 -11.20 7.92
CA LYS A 328 27.43 -11.09 9.31
C LYS A 328 27.54 -12.39 10.04
N ASP A 329 26.83 -13.44 9.60
CA ASP A 329 26.89 -14.77 10.17
C ASP A 329 27.84 -15.66 9.37
N ALA A 330 29.07 -15.85 9.87
CA ALA A 330 30.10 -16.63 9.19
C ALA A 330 29.69 -18.09 8.86
N ALA A 331 28.73 -18.67 9.58
CA ALA A 331 28.21 -20.00 9.32
C ALA A 331 27.28 -20.02 8.09
N LEU A 332 26.44 -19.00 7.94
CA LEU A 332 25.52 -18.85 6.81
C LEU A 332 26.25 -18.37 5.56
N GLU A 333 27.15 -17.40 5.66
CA GLU A 333 27.95 -16.86 4.55
C GLU A 333 28.71 -17.99 3.81
N ARG A 334 29.24 -18.96 4.55
CA ARG A 334 29.96 -20.11 3.96
C ARG A 334 29.02 -21.12 3.28
N ARG A 335 27.70 -21.01 3.45
CA ARG A 335 26.71 -21.97 2.94
C ARG A 335 25.89 -21.42 1.80
N PHE A 336 25.60 -20.12 1.84
CA PHE A 336 24.85 -19.44 0.79
C PHE A 336 25.77 -18.86 -0.29
N GLN A 337 25.32 -18.96 -1.54
CA GLN A 337 25.96 -18.33 -2.69
C GLN A 337 25.02 -17.25 -3.23
N PRO A 338 25.43 -15.97 -3.21
CA PRO A 338 24.60 -14.92 -3.77
C PRO A 338 24.46 -15.05 -5.28
N VAL A 339 23.24 -14.82 -5.77
CA VAL A 339 22.85 -14.73 -7.17
C VAL A 339 22.11 -13.42 -7.34
N SER A 340 22.71 -12.47 -8.05
CA SER A 340 22.10 -11.16 -8.29
C SER A 340 20.95 -11.28 -9.28
N VAL A 341 19.82 -10.66 -8.95
CA VAL A 341 18.66 -10.50 -9.83
C VAL A 341 18.47 -9.00 -10.03
N GLU A 342 18.85 -8.52 -11.18
CA GLU A 342 18.77 -7.11 -11.52
C GLU A 342 17.40 -6.73 -12.11
N GLU A 343 17.10 -5.44 -12.08
CA GLU A 343 15.92 -4.89 -12.72
C GLU A 343 16.00 -5.13 -14.24
N PRO A 344 14.96 -5.70 -14.88
CA PRO A 344 14.99 -5.97 -16.32
C PRO A 344 15.00 -4.67 -17.14
N SER A 345 15.61 -4.72 -18.33
CA SER A 345 15.52 -3.63 -19.28
C SER A 345 14.07 -3.44 -19.79
N LYS A 346 13.80 -2.28 -20.43
CA LYS A 346 12.48 -2.02 -21.04
C LYS A 346 12.07 -3.10 -22.02
N GLU A 347 13.01 -3.54 -22.86
CA GLU A 347 12.75 -4.57 -23.87
C GLU A 347 12.40 -5.90 -23.19
N GLN A 348 13.17 -6.30 -22.19
CA GLN A 348 12.91 -7.52 -21.42
C GLN A 348 11.58 -7.43 -20.66
N CYS A 349 11.27 -6.27 -20.07
CA CYS A 349 10.00 -6.06 -19.38
C CYS A 349 8.82 -6.17 -20.36
N LEU A 350 8.94 -5.63 -21.58
CA LEU A 350 7.91 -5.76 -22.61
C LEU A 350 7.70 -7.22 -23.03
N GLU A 351 8.77 -8.01 -23.14
CA GLU A 351 8.67 -9.44 -23.41
C GLU A 351 7.96 -10.20 -22.28
N ILE A 352 8.25 -9.85 -21.03
CA ILE A 352 7.57 -10.40 -19.85
C ILE A 352 6.07 -10.10 -19.94
N LEU A 353 5.68 -8.84 -20.16
CA LEU A 353 4.28 -8.46 -20.29
C LEU A 353 3.57 -9.15 -21.46
N LYS A 354 4.24 -9.32 -22.61
CA LYS A 354 3.70 -10.09 -23.74
C LYS A 354 3.46 -11.55 -23.38
N GLY A 355 4.35 -12.15 -22.58
CA GLY A 355 4.16 -13.50 -22.07
C GLY A 355 2.97 -13.65 -21.13
N LEU A 356 2.70 -12.62 -20.29
CA LEU A 356 1.61 -12.61 -19.33
C LEU A 356 0.26 -12.18 -19.94
N LYS A 357 0.26 -11.49 -21.09
CA LYS A 357 -0.90 -10.91 -21.75
C LYS A 357 -2.12 -11.85 -21.80
N GLY A 358 -1.94 -13.07 -22.28
CA GLY A 358 -3.03 -14.03 -22.47
C GLY A 358 -3.72 -14.44 -21.15
N ARG A 359 -2.99 -14.44 -20.03
CA ARG A 359 -3.55 -14.74 -18.73
C ARG A 359 -4.39 -13.60 -18.19
N TYR A 360 -3.90 -12.36 -18.30
CA TYR A 360 -4.64 -11.18 -17.90
C TYR A 360 -5.89 -10.97 -18.76
N GLU A 361 -5.81 -11.20 -20.08
CA GLU A 361 -6.96 -11.18 -20.98
C GLU A 361 -8.03 -12.20 -20.58
N SER A 362 -7.61 -13.41 -20.21
CA SER A 362 -8.53 -14.47 -19.77
C SER A 362 -9.17 -14.18 -18.43
N HIS A 363 -8.40 -13.62 -17.49
CA HIS A 363 -8.85 -13.30 -16.13
C HIS A 363 -9.87 -12.17 -16.13
N HIS A 364 -9.52 -11.04 -16.75
CA HIS A 364 -10.37 -9.83 -16.76
C HIS A 364 -11.41 -9.80 -17.89
N LYS A 365 -11.34 -10.76 -18.82
CA LYS A 365 -12.20 -10.82 -20.05
C LYS A 365 -12.11 -9.56 -20.89
N VAL A 366 -10.92 -9.01 -21.03
CA VAL A 366 -10.59 -7.83 -21.82
C VAL A 366 -9.58 -8.21 -22.91
N LEU A 367 -9.41 -7.37 -23.91
CA LEU A 367 -8.41 -7.50 -24.97
C LEU A 367 -7.33 -6.43 -24.73
N ILE A 368 -6.06 -6.82 -24.63
CA ILE A 368 -4.96 -5.88 -24.38
C ILE A 368 -4.26 -5.57 -25.71
N ARG A 369 -4.21 -4.30 -26.09
CA ARG A 369 -3.45 -3.86 -27.25
C ARG A 369 -1.95 -3.84 -26.96
N ASP A 370 -1.13 -4.08 -27.98
CA ASP A 370 0.34 -4.07 -27.81
C ASP A 370 0.86 -2.67 -27.45
N GLU A 371 0.20 -1.61 -27.97
CA GLU A 371 0.49 -0.22 -27.57
C GLU A 371 0.27 0.03 -26.07
N ALA A 372 -0.72 -0.64 -25.46
CA ALA A 372 -0.98 -0.55 -24.03
C ALA A 372 0.15 -1.20 -23.20
N LEU A 373 0.74 -2.32 -23.69
CA LEU A 373 1.90 -2.93 -23.05
C LEU A 373 3.13 -2.03 -23.10
N GLU A 374 3.40 -1.41 -24.25
CA GLU A 374 4.49 -0.45 -24.41
C GLU A 374 4.28 0.78 -23.51
N ALA A 375 3.05 1.27 -23.45
CA ALA A 375 2.67 2.37 -22.58
C ALA A 375 2.83 2.00 -21.09
N ALA A 376 2.44 0.80 -20.68
CA ALA A 376 2.60 0.33 -19.30
C ALA A 376 4.07 0.31 -18.87
N VAL A 377 4.99 -0.17 -19.72
CA VAL A 377 6.42 -0.17 -19.42
C VAL A 377 6.98 1.25 -19.41
N SER A 378 6.73 2.04 -20.46
CA SER A 378 7.33 3.37 -20.63
C SER A 378 6.82 4.37 -19.58
N MET A 379 5.51 4.33 -19.27
CA MET A 379 4.91 5.23 -18.31
C MET A 379 5.25 4.83 -16.87
N SER A 380 5.24 3.54 -16.54
CA SER A 380 5.64 3.07 -15.20
C SER A 380 7.10 3.38 -14.89
N GLU A 381 8.00 3.20 -15.85
CA GLU A 381 9.41 3.55 -15.67
C GLU A 381 9.59 5.06 -15.46
N ARG A 382 8.89 5.88 -16.27
CA ARG A 382 9.04 7.34 -16.26
C ARG A 382 8.38 8.00 -15.07
N TYR A 383 7.22 7.50 -14.62
CA TYR A 383 6.38 8.19 -13.63
C TYR A 383 6.32 7.49 -12.27
N ILE A 384 6.65 6.20 -12.17
CA ILE A 384 6.65 5.44 -10.93
C ILE A 384 8.10 5.12 -10.55
N THR A 385 8.67 5.92 -9.64
CA THR A 385 10.09 5.85 -9.25
C THR A 385 10.34 5.09 -7.95
N ASP A 386 9.30 4.79 -7.19
CA ASP A 386 9.37 4.13 -5.88
C ASP A 386 9.34 2.61 -5.95
N ARG A 387 9.12 2.03 -7.13
CA ARG A 387 9.06 0.60 -7.42
C ARG A 387 9.91 0.23 -8.62
N ASN A 388 10.23 -1.06 -8.76
CA ASN A 388 11.08 -1.57 -9.83
C ASN A 388 10.27 -2.32 -10.88
N LEU A 389 10.81 -2.39 -12.11
CA LEU A 389 10.32 -3.29 -13.15
C LEU A 389 10.65 -4.75 -12.79
N PRO A 390 9.83 -5.74 -13.21
CA PRO A 390 8.61 -5.61 -13.98
C PRO A 390 7.36 -5.32 -13.15
N ASP A 391 7.42 -5.42 -11.82
CA ASP A 391 6.31 -5.38 -10.88
C ASP A 391 5.40 -4.16 -11.10
N LYS A 392 5.98 -2.95 -11.12
CA LYS A 392 5.22 -1.72 -11.35
C LYS A 392 4.48 -1.68 -12.70
N ALA A 393 5.03 -2.29 -13.73
CA ALA A 393 4.39 -2.33 -15.05
C ALA A 393 3.26 -3.38 -15.08
N ILE A 394 3.46 -4.51 -14.40
CA ILE A 394 2.45 -5.55 -14.23
C ILE A 394 1.26 -5.00 -13.42
N ASP A 395 1.51 -4.35 -12.32
CA ASP A 395 0.47 -3.77 -11.45
C ASP A 395 -0.37 -2.72 -12.21
N VAL A 396 0.29 -1.83 -12.97
CA VAL A 396 -0.40 -0.83 -13.80
C VAL A 396 -1.28 -1.51 -14.86
N LEU A 397 -0.78 -2.57 -15.49
CA LEU A 397 -1.54 -3.34 -16.48
C LEU A 397 -2.74 -4.02 -15.85
N ASP A 398 -2.56 -4.70 -14.71
CA ASP A 398 -3.60 -5.42 -13.99
C ASP A 398 -4.73 -4.47 -13.55
N GLU A 399 -4.37 -3.33 -12.94
CA GLU A 399 -5.37 -2.33 -12.54
C GLU A 399 -6.09 -1.71 -13.74
N SER A 400 -5.39 -1.49 -14.86
CA SER A 400 -6.02 -0.99 -16.09
C SER A 400 -7.01 -2.00 -16.67
N CYS A 401 -6.65 -3.28 -16.71
CA CYS A 401 -7.54 -4.36 -17.12
C CYS A 401 -8.78 -4.45 -16.22
N SER A 402 -8.58 -4.39 -14.92
CA SER A 402 -9.67 -4.38 -13.93
C SER A 402 -10.61 -3.19 -14.13
N LYS A 403 -10.06 -1.99 -14.31
CA LYS A 403 -10.82 -0.77 -14.53
C LYS A 403 -11.65 -0.82 -15.82
N VAL A 404 -11.06 -1.29 -16.92
CA VAL A 404 -11.74 -1.45 -18.21
C VAL A 404 -12.84 -2.51 -18.11
N SER A 405 -12.57 -3.62 -17.43
CA SER A 405 -13.58 -4.65 -17.15
C SER A 405 -14.77 -4.07 -16.36
N LEU A 406 -14.52 -3.25 -15.34
CA LEU A 406 -15.55 -2.60 -14.52
C LEU A 406 -16.35 -1.53 -15.29
N LYS A 407 -15.71 -0.76 -16.18
CA LYS A 407 -16.42 0.20 -17.07
C LYS A 407 -17.53 -0.50 -17.89
N GLY A 408 -17.34 -1.77 -18.23
CA GLY A 408 -18.37 -2.60 -18.89
C GLY A 408 -19.58 -2.95 -18.00
N TYR A 409 -19.45 -2.79 -16.69
CA TYR A 409 -20.50 -3.05 -15.70
C TYR A 409 -21.19 -1.79 -15.15
N GLU A 410 -20.87 -0.61 -15.66
CA GLU A 410 -21.62 0.60 -15.31
C GLU A 410 -23.10 0.45 -15.69
N VAL A 411 -23.95 0.39 -14.64
CA VAL A 411 -25.39 0.26 -14.83
C VAL A 411 -25.91 1.56 -15.46
N PRO A 412 -26.56 1.52 -16.62
CA PRO A 412 -27.08 2.72 -17.25
C PRO A 412 -27.99 3.52 -16.32
N GLU A 413 -27.85 4.84 -16.31
CA GLU A 413 -28.68 5.74 -15.45
C GLU A 413 -30.18 5.47 -15.61
N ASN A 414 -30.63 5.09 -16.78
CA ASN A 414 -32.01 4.71 -17.05
C ASN A 414 -32.46 3.45 -16.26
N LEU A 415 -31.55 2.55 -15.93
CA LEU A 415 -31.85 1.33 -15.18
C LEU A 415 -31.93 1.64 -13.68
N THR A 416 -31.02 2.48 -13.16
CA THR A 416 -31.06 2.97 -11.77
C THR A 416 -32.27 3.84 -11.50
N ALA A 417 -32.67 4.68 -12.44
CA ALA A 417 -33.88 5.49 -12.36
C ALA A 417 -35.16 4.61 -12.35
N LEU A 418 -35.21 3.55 -13.14
CA LEU A 418 -36.32 2.60 -13.13
C LEU A 418 -36.38 1.76 -11.86
N ASP A 419 -35.26 1.31 -11.32
CA ASP A 419 -35.22 0.56 -10.06
C ASP A 419 -35.61 1.47 -8.86
N LEU A 420 -35.28 2.76 -8.89
CA LEU A 420 -35.77 3.76 -7.92
C LEU A 420 -37.29 3.97 -8.07
N ARG A 421 -37.79 4.10 -9.31
CA ARG A 421 -39.21 4.24 -9.59
C ARG A 421 -40.05 3.04 -9.15
N LEU A 422 -39.52 1.82 -9.34
CA LEU A 422 -40.15 0.59 -8.85
C LEU A 422 -40.31 0.58 -7.32
N LYS A 423 -39.26 1.00 -6.59
CA LYS A 423 -39.34 1.12 -5.11
C LYS A 423 -40.36 2.19 -4.64
N GLU A 424 -40.48 3.28 -5.39
CA GLU A 424 -41.49 4.30 -5.10
C GLU A 424 -42.90 3.81 -5.34
N LEU A 425 -43.15 3.12 -6.48
CA LEU A 425 -44.46 2.51 -6.80
C LEU A 425 -44.84 1.44 -5.79
N GLU A 426 -43.89 0.64 -5.31
CA GLU A 426 -44.13 -0.37 -4.27
C GLU A 426 -44.56 0.29 -2.95
N LYS A 427 -43.90 1.36 -2.52
CA LYS A 427 -44.31 2.12 -1.32
C LYS A 427 -45.70 2.75 -1.47
N GLN A 428 -45.97 3.40 -2.61
CA GLN A 428 -47.27 4.01 -2.87
C GLN A 428 -48.41 2.97 -2.91
N LYS A 429 -48.15 1.79 -3.47
CA LYS A 429 -49.07 0.66 -3.47
C LYS A 429 -49.35 0.16 -2.04
N GLU A 430 -48.31 0.01 -1.21
CA GLU A 430 -48.50 -0.39 0.20
C GLU A 430 -49.32 0.64 1.00
N GLU A 431 -49.04 1.96 0.77
CA GLU A 431 -49.81 3.04 1.42
C GLU A 431 -51.28 3.05 0.98
N SER A 432 -51.57 2.87 -0.33
CA SER A 432 -52.94 2.81 -0.86
C SER A 432 -53.73 1.59 -0.33
N ILE A 433 -53.02 0.46 -0.14
CA ILE A 433 -53.64 -0.73 0.49
C ILE A 433 -53.95 -0.48 1.96
N LYS A 434 -53.04 0.17 2.71
CA LYS A 434 -53.25 0.54 4.13
C LYS A 434 -54.41 1.53 4.31
N ASN A 435 -54.60 2.43 3.34
CA ASN A 435 -55.65 3.44 3.33
C ASN A 435 -57.01 2.92 2.78
N GLY A 436 -57.07 1.64 2.30
CA GLY A 436 -58.31 1.05 1.79
C GLY A 436 -58.69 1.45 0.36
N CYS A 437 -57.80 2.16 -0.39
CA CYS A 437 -58.03 2.61 -1.76
C CYS A 437 -57.63 1.50 -2.77
N PHE A 438 -58.44 0.43 -2.89
CA PHE A 438 -58.11 -0.73 -3.71
C PHE A 438 -58.09 -0.46 -5.23
N GLU A 439 -58.86 0.52 -5.72
CA GLU A 439 -58.84 0.90 -7.13
C GLU A 439 -57.48 1.55 -7.52
N GLU A 440 -56.98 2.45 -6.69
CA GLU A 440 -55.65 3.09 -6.88
C GLU A 440 -54.51 2.06 -6.76
N ALA A 441 -54.60 1.12 -5.80
CA ALA A 441 -53.62 0.04 -5.66
C ALA A 441 -53.56 -0.86 -6.90
N SER A 442 -54.70 -1.09 -7.57
CA SER A 442 -54.76 -1.87 -8.81
C SER A 442 -54.15 -1.15 -10.01
N LEU A 443 -54.29 0.20 -10.08
CA LEU A 443 -53.64 1.00 -11.11
C LEU A 443 -52.11 1.04 -10.91
N LEU A 444 -51.66 1.26 -9.68
CA LEU A 444 -50.23 1.27 -9.31
C LEU A 444 -49.58 -0.11 -9.57
N GLN A 445 -50.32 -1.20 -9.40
CA GLN A 445 -49.85 -2.55 -9.74
C GLN A 445 -49.59 -2.71 -11.23
N LYS A 446 -50.48 -2.19 -12.08
CA LYS A 446 -50.28 -2.23 -13.54
C LYS A 446 -49.06 -1.41 -13.97
N GLU A 447 -48.91 -0.23 -13.39
CA GLU A 447 -47.71 0.60 -13.63
C GLU A 447 -46.41 -0.09 -13.18
N GLN A 448 -46.46 -0.79 -12.03
CA GLN A 448 -45.36 -1.59 -11.52
C GLN A 448 -45.00 -2.72 -12.49
N GLU A 449 -45.98 -3.51 -12.97
CA GLU A 449 -45.77 -4.59 -13.93
C GLU A 449 -45.18 -4.09 -15.28
N GLU A 450 -45.60 -2.91 -15.75
CA GLU A 450 -45.03 -2.30 -16.95
C GLU A 450 -43.58 -1.83 -16.74
N ALA A 451 -43.28 -1.21 -15.59
CA ALA A 451 -41.95 -0.81 -15.23
C ALA A 451 -41.01 -2.01 -15.04
N GLU A 452 -41.50 -3.11 -14.42
CA GLU A 452 -40.74 -4.35 -14.29
C GLU A 452 -40.37 -4.96 -15.65
N LYS A 453 -41.37 -5.04 -16.58
CA LYS A 453 -41.12 -5.54 -17.94
C LYS A 453 -40.10 -4.70 -18.69
N LYS A 454 -40.13 -3.37 -18.51
CA LYS A 454 -39.12 -2.45 -19.11
C LYS A 454 -37.76 -2.65 -18.48
N SER A 455 -37.66 -2.76 -17.15
CA SER A 455 -36.39 -3.04 -16.44
C SER A 455 -35.80 -4.37 -16.87
N GLU A 456 -36.63 -5.43 -16.97
CA GLU A 456 -36.17 -6.75 -17.39
C GLU A 456 -35.67 -6.78 -18.87
N GLN A 457 -36.35 -6.06 -19.77
CA GLN A 457 -35.90 -5.91 -21.15
C GLN A 457 -34.59 -5.15 -21.25
N LEU A 458 -34.43 -4.08 -20.47
CA LEU A 458 -33.18 -3.31 -20.43
C LEU A 458 -32.05 -4.15 -19.78
N LYS A 459 -32.31 -4.90 -18.73
CA LYS A 459 -31.35 -5.84 -18.09
C LYS A 459 -30.90 -6.90 -19.12
N LYS A 460 -31.83 -7.51 -19.86
CA LYS A 460 -31.50 -8.49 -20.90
C LYS A 460 -30.73 -7.88 -22.08
N ARG A 461 -31.01 -6.64 -22.48
CA ARG A 461 -30.23 -5.91 -23.50
C ARG A 461 -28.84 -5.56 -22.98
N PHE A 462 -28.73 -5.12 -21.75
CA PHE A 462 -27.45 -4.80 -21.11
C PHE A 462 -26.57 -6.06 -21.00
N GLN A 463 -27.13 -7.17 -20.50
CA GLN A 463 -26.41 -8.45 -20.43
C GLN A 463 -25.95 -8.95 -21.80
N LYS A 464 -26.77 -8.82 -22.85
CA LYS A 464 -26.38 -9.18 -24.23
C LYS A 464 -25.28 -8.27 -24.76
N LYS A 465 -25.30 -6.98 -24.44
CA LYS A 465 -24.27 -6.03 -24.88
C LYS A 465 -22.95 -6.28 -24.18
N THR A 466 -22.98 -6.57 -22.86
CA THR A 466 -21.80 -6.89 -22.05
C THR A 466 -21.18 -8.25 -22.42
N SER A 467 -21.96 -9.22 -22.87
CA SER A 467 -21.47 -10.54 -23.30
C SER A 467 -20.97 -10.59 -24.74
N SER A 468 -21.24 -9.58 -25.58
CA SER A 468 -20.92 -9.61 -27.01
C SER A 468 -19.72 -8.73 -27.41
N SER A 469 -19.21 -7.86 -26.57
CA SER A 469 -18.02 -7.05 -26.82
C SER A 469 -17.00 -7.28 -25.70
N GLN A 470 -15.83 -7.82 -26.04
CA GLN A 470 -14.68 -7.78 -25.14
C GLN A 470 -14.14 -6.34 -25.16
N PRO A 471 -14.13 -5.64 -24.02
CA PRO A 471 -13.58 -4.31 -23.95
C PRO A 471 -12.06 -4.34 -24.19
N GLU A 472 -11.54 -3.35 -24.90
CA GLU A 472 -10.13 -3.25 -25.20
C GLU A 472 -9.43 -2.30 -24.22
N VAL A 473 -8.24 -2.70 -23.76
CA VAL A 473 -7.36 -1.86 -22.95
C VAL A 473 -6.45 -1.08 -23.88
N THR A 474 -6.49 0.24 -23.78
CA THR A 474 -5.74 1.18 -24.63
C THR A 474 -4.64 1.89 -23.85
N GLU A 475 -3.77 2.63 -24.54
CA GLU A 475 -2.76 3.50 -23.92
C GLU A 475 -3.41 4.56 -23.00
N GLU A 476 -4.60 5.05 -23.34
CA GLU A 476 -5.32 6.03 -22.53
C GLU A 476 -5.73 5.46 -21.15
N ASP A 477 -6.17 4.19 -21.11
CA ASP A 477 -6.54 3.52 -19.87
C ASP A 477 -5.32 3.34 -18.95
N ILE A 478 -4.17 3.00 -19.53
CA ILE A 478 -2.88 2.93 -18.81
C ILE A 478 -2.51 4.32 -18.26
N ALA A 479 -2.58 5.37 -19.09
CA ALA A 479 -2.28 6.73 -18.68
C ALA A 479 -3.21 7.22 -17.55
N GLU A 480 -4.47 6.77 -17.55
CA GLU A 480 -5.46 7.11 -16.55
C GLU A 480 -5.11 6.48 -15.18
N VAL A 481 -4.65 5.22 -15.16
CA VAL A 481 -4.19 4.53 -13.95
C VAL A 481 -2.91 5.16 -13.41
N VAL A 482 -1.92 5.39 -14.27
CA VAL A 482 -0.67 6.06 -13.88
C VAL A 482 -0.96 7.46 -13.33
N SER A 483 -1.91 8.18 -13.93
CA SER A 483 -2.34 9.49 -13.42
C SER A 483 -3.00 9.41 -12.05
N ALA A 484 -3.80 8.37 -11.79
CA ALA A 484 -4.44 8.16 -10.50
C ALA A 484 -3.40 7.89 -9.38
N TRP A 485 -2.38 7.09 -9.67
CA TRP A 485 -1.32 6.75 -8.73
C TRP A 485 -0.38 7.91 -8.44
N THR A 486 0.09 8.56 -9.50
CA THR A 486 1.11 9.61 -9.39
C THR A 486 0.52 10.99 -9.18
N LYS A 487 -0.81 11.15 -9.37
CA LYS A 487 -1.53 12.44 -9.44
C LYS A 487 -1.02 13.37 -10.54
N ILE A 488 -0.28 12.84 -11.49
CA ILE A 488 0.22 13.56 -12.67
C ILE A 488 -0.79 13.37 -13.80
N PRO A 489 -1.30 14.42 -14.43
CA PRO A 489 -2.23 14.28 -15.55
C PRO A 489 -1.54 13.78 -16.82
N VAL A 490 -1.15 12.49 -16.83
CA VAL A 490 -0.35 11.87 -17.91
C VAL A 490 -1.05 11.96 -19.25
N GLN A 491 -2.39 11.83 -19.31
CA GLN A 491 -3.18 12.01 -20.54
C GLN A 491 -2.99 13.40 -21.16
N LYS A 492 -2.92 14.45 -20.34
CA LYS A 492 -2.69 15.82 -20.83
C LYS A 492 -1.24 16.04 -21.27
N LEU A 493 -0.31 15.18 -20.86
CA LEU A 493 1.11 15.29 -21.21
C LEU A 493 1.44 14.59 -22.56
N ALA A 494 0.70 13.56 -22.96
CA ALA A 494 0.97 12.80 -24.19
C ALA A 494 0.54 13.52 -25.48
N GLU A 495 -0.68 14.10 -25.51
CA GLU A 495 -1.23 14.68 -26.75
C GLU A 495 -0.84 16.13 -27.04
N SER A 496 -0.41 16.90 -26.06
CA SER A 496 -0.25 18.34 -26.22
C SER A 496 1.06 18.93 -25.72
N ASP A 497 2.05 18.13 -25.35
CA ASP A 497 3.31 18.67 -24.83
C ASP A 497 3.91 19.70 -25.79
N THR A 498 3.89 19.43 -27.07
CA THR A 498 4.41 20.35 -28.08
C THR A 498 3.57 21.63 -28.22
N ASP A 499 2.25 21.54 -28.17
CA ASP A 499 1.37 22.70 -28.32
C ASP A 499 1.21 23.50 -27.03
N ARG A 500 1.24 22.84 -25.89
CA ARG A 500 1.33 23.49 -24.58
C ARG A 500 2.65 24.22 -24.41
N LEU A 501 3.76 23.59 -24.77
CA LEU A 501 5.08 24.22 -24.75
C LEU A 501 5.16 25.41 -25.72
N LYS A 502 4.51 25.37 -26.88
CA LYS A 502 4.40 26.52 -27.79
C LYS A 502 3.66 27.68 -27.12
N LYS A 503 2.55 27.39 -26.41
CA LYS A 503 1.69 28.37 -25.75
C LYS A 503 2.15 28.79 -24.33
N LEU A 504 3.19 28.12 -23.79
CA LEU A 504 3.68 28.32 -22.42
C LEU A 504 3.91 29.80 -22.09
N GLU A 505 4.54 30.53 -22.98
CA GLU A 505 4.82 31.96 -22.80
C GLU A 505 3.54 32.78 -22.66
N SER A 506 2.53 32.51 -23.50
CA SER A 506 1.24 33.21 -23.44
C SER A 506 0.43 32.87 -22.18
N VAL A 507 0.49 31.62 -21.69
CA VAL A 507 -0.16 31.18 -20.45
C VAL A 507 0.49 31.87 -19.23
N LEU A 508 1.82 31.91 -19.17
CA LEU A 508 2.53 32.59 -18.10
C LEU A 508 2.23 34.08 -18.07
N HIS A 509 2.14 34.75 -19.24
CA HIS A 509 1.80 36.20 -19.34
C HIS A 509 0.36 36.50 -18.89
N GLN A 510 -0.56 35.55 -18.89
CA GLN A 510 -1.92 35.78 -18.36
C GLN A 510 -1.92 36.02 -16.85
N ARG A 511 -0.96 35.46 -16.12
CA ARG A 511 -0.84 35.59 -14.65
C ARG A 511 0.27 36.56 -14.23
N VAL A 512 1.38 36.59 -14.95
CA VAL A 512 2.55 37.39 -14.59
C VAL A 512 2.63 38.62 -15.49
N ILE A 513 2.47 39.76 -14.89
CA ILE A 513 2.42 41.07 -15.59
C ILE A 513 3.75 41.80 -15.43
N GLY A 514 4.25 42.37 -16.50
CA GLY A 514 5.40 43.29 -16.50
C GLY A 514 6.78 42.64 -16.34
N GLN A 515 6.91 41.34 -16.56
CA GLN A 515 8.16 40.58 -16.44
C GLN A 515 8.44 39.77 -17.72
N GLU A 516 8.38 40.44 -18.87
CA GLU A 516 8.45 39.81 -20.20
C GLU A 516 9.74 39.00 -20.41
N GLU A 517 10.88 39.57 -20.00
CA GLU A 517 12.19 38.88 -20.15
C GLU A 517 12.28 37.64 -19.26
N ALA A 518 11.74 37.73 -18.05
CA ALA A 518 11.72 36.61 -17.11
C ALA A 518 10.87 35.45 -17.67
N VAL A 519 9.69 35.74 -18.16
CA VAL A 519 8.77 34.76 -18.73
C VAL A 519 9.38 34.11 -19.98
N LYS A 520 9.98 34.89 -20.88
CA LYS A 520 10.68 34.40 -22.08
C LYS A 520 11.87 33.49 -21.73
N ALA A 521 12.68 33.88 -20.75
CA ALA A 521 13.84 33.11 -20.33
C ALA A 521 13.42 31.76 -19.74
N VAL A 522 12.44 31.76 -18.82
CA VAL A 522 11.88 30.54 -18.23
C VAL A 522 11.26 29.63 -19.30
N ALA A 523 10.41 30.17 -20.16
CA ALA A 523 9.76 29.40 -21.22
C ALA A 523 10.79 28.77 -22.18
N ARG A 524 11.84 29.49 -22.53
CA ARG A 524 12.93 28.98 -23.40
C ARG A 524 13.70 27.86 -22.74
N ALA A 525 14.08 28.00 -21.47
CA ALA A 525 14.84 26.98 -20.75
C ALA A 525 14.01 25.70 -20.55
N VAL A 526 12.73 25.84 -20.18
CA VAL A 526 11.80 24.73 -20.03
C VAL A 526 11.57 23.99 -21.38
N LYS A 527 11.36 24.75 -22.46
CA LYS A 527 11.26 24.15 -23.80
C LYS A 527 12.50 23.33 -24.15
N ARG A 528 13.69 23.88 -23.89
CA ARG A 528 14.97 23.21 -24.13
C ARG A 528 15.13 21.91 -23.32
N GLY A 529 14.74 21.94 -22.05
CA GLY A 529 14.77 20.76 -21.16
C GLY A 529 13.80 19.64 -21.60
N ARG A 530 12.57 20.01 -22.01
CA ARG A 530 11.54 19.04 -22.42
C ARG A 530 11.78 18.42 -23.80
N VAL A 531 12.42 19.12 -24.71
CA VAL A 531 12.74 18.58 -26.07
C VAL A 531 13.90 17.57 -26.04
N GLY A 532 14.52 17.35 -24.85
CA GLY A 532 15.59 16.36 -24.71
C GLY A 532 16.96 16.87 -25.15
N LEU A 533 17.15 18.17 -25.34
CA LEU A 533 18.46 18.78 -25.68
C LEU A 533 19.37 18.97 -24.47
N LYS A 534 18.88 18.64 -23.26
CA LYS A 534 19.62 18.72 -22.02
C LYS A 534 20.05 17.34 -21.55
N ASP A 535 21.08 17.26 -20.72
CA ASP A 535 21.50 16.03 -20.06
C ASP A 535 20.32 15.44 -19.25
N PRO A 536 19.90 14.19 -19.53
CA PRO A 536 18.74 13.57 -18.89
C PRO A 536 18.90 13.39 -17.38
N LYS A 537 20.13 13.45 -16.87
CA LYS A 537 20.38 13.36 -15.42
C LYS A 537 20.07 14.66 -14.67
N ARG A 538 20.11 15.81 -15.33
CA ARG A 538 19.90 17.12 -14.69
C ARG A 538 18.43 17.50 -14.58
N PRO A 539 18.04 18.34 -13.61
CA PRO A 539 16.69 18.90 -13.51
C PRO A 539 16.22 19.54 -14.80
N ILE A 540 14.90 19.57 -15.07
CA ILE A 540 14.29 20.16 -16.29
C ILE A 540 14.79 21.60 -16.51
N GLY A 541 14.89 22.38 -15.43
CA GLY A 541 15.41 23.74 -15.43
C GLY A 541 15.83 24.18 -14.05
N SER A 542 16.88 25.00 -13.98
CA SER A 542 17.36 25.62 -12.75
C SER A 542 17.47 27.13 -12.93
N PHE A 543 16.79 27.87 -12.05
CA PHE A 543 16.64 29.33 -12.17
C PHE A 543 17.02 30.03 -10.87
N LEU A 544 17.70 31.16 -10.97
CA LEU A 544 17.89 32.09 -9.88
C LEU A 544 17.15 33.40 -10.17
N PHE A 545 16.06 33.67 -9.41
CA PHE A 545 15.27 34.87 -9.52
C PHE A 545 15.74 35.94 -8.58
N LEU A 546 16.26 37.05 -9.14
CA LEU A 546 16.81 38.17 -8.40
C LEU A 546 15.87 39.35 -8.47
N GLY A 547 15.73 40.10 -7.38
CA GLY A 547 14.96 41.35 -7.39
C GLY A 547 14.25 41.64 -6.08
N PRO A 548 13.64 42.83 -5.96
CA PRO A 548 12.96 43.24 -4.74
C PRO A 548 11.76 42.36 -4.41
N THR A 549 11.23 42.51 -3.21
CA THR A 549 10.02 41.80 -2.80
C THR A 549 8.77 42.33 -3.56
N GLY A 550 7.81 41.45 -3.84
CA GLY A 550 6.53 41.83 -4.45
C GLY A 550 6.56 42.12 -5.95
N VAL A 551 7.62 41.72 -6.69
CA VAL A 551 7.72 41.89 -8.15
C VAL A 551 7.18 40.70 -8.96
N GLY A 552 6.74 39.61 -8.29
CA GLY A 552 6.13 38.47 -8.95
C GLY A 552 6.98 37.21 -9.04
N LYS A 553 8.11 37.07 -8.31
CA LYS A 553 8.98 35.89 -8.31
C LYS A 553 8.20 34.61 -7.96
N THR A 554 7.55 34.59 -6.82
CA THR A 554 6.73 33.45 -6.35
C THR A 554 5.51 33.20 -7.26
N GLU A 555 4.91 34.24 -7.83
CA GLU A 555 3.75 34.10 -8.72
C GLU A 555 4.16 33.43 -10.04
N LEU A 556 5.35 33.78 -10.60
CA LEU A 556 5.87 33.10 -11.78
C LEU A 556 6.13 31.61 -11.50
N SER A 557 6.62 31.27 -10.27
CA SER A 557 6.83 29.86 -9.86
C SER A 557 5.52 29.08 -9.79
N LYS A 558 4.44 29.68 -9.23
CA LYS A 558 3.11 29.11 -9.20
C LYS A 558 2.50 28.93 -10.58
N ALA A 559 2.59 29.98 -11.41
CA ALA A 559 2.11 29.94 -12.79
C ALA A 559 2.84 28.84 -13.60
N LEU A 560 4.14 28.65 -13.35
CA LEU A 560 4.92 27.60 -13.98
C LEU A 560 4.49 26.22 -13.51
N ALA A 561 4.25 26.01 -12.23
CA ALA A 561 3.76 24.74 -11.68
C ALA A 561 2.41 24.35 -12.30
N GLU A 562 1.47 25.28 -12.36
CA GLU A 562 0.17 25.06 -13.01
C GLU A 562 0.29 24.76 -14.52
N ALA A 563 1.12 25.53 -15.23
CA ALA A 563 1.31 25.36 -16.67
C ALA A 563 2.00 24.04 -17.01
N MET A 564 2.98 23.60 -16.19
CA MET A 564 3.77 22.41 -16.44
C MET A 564 3.13 21.13 -15.92
N PHE A 565 2.56 21.19 -14.73
CA PHE A 565 2.10 20.01 -13.97
C PHE A 565 0.59 20.00 -13.72
N GLY A 566 -0.12 21.04 -14.17
CA GLY A 566 -1.58 21.11 -14.16
C GLY A 566 -2.22 21.57 -12.86
N ASN A 567 -1.44 21.74 -11.77
CA ASN A 567 -1.91 22.19 -10.46
C ASN A 567 -0.84 23.09 -9.79
N GLU A 568 -1.29 24.16 -9.11
CA GLU A 568 -0.42 25.00 -8.27
C GLU A 568 0.18 24.24 -7.08
N GLU A 569 -0.51 23.22 -6.58
CA GLU A 569 -0.06 22.37 -5.47
C GLU A 569 1.17 21.52 -5.82
N SER A 570 1.48 21.38 -7.10
CA SER A 570 2.72 20.75 -7.56
C SER A 570 3.96 21.61 -7.30
N MET A 571 3.84 22.71 -6.54
CA MET A 571 4.95 23.54 -6.10
C MET A 571 5.31 23.23 -4.64
N ILE A 572 6.51 22.72 -4.44
CA ILE A 572 7.12 22.50 -3.12
C ILE A 572 7.90 23.76 -2.75
N ARG A 573 7.47 24.47 -1.72
CA ARG A 573 8.14 25.68 -1.23
C ARG A 573 8.97 25.36 0.00
N VAL A 574 10.25 25.73 -0.06
CA VAL A 574 11.20 25.60 1.04
C VAL A 574 11.72 26.98 1.40
N ASP A 575 11.43 27.48 2.59
CA ASP A 575 11.91 28.75 3.09
C ASP A 575 13.31 28.58 3.70
N MET A 576 14.30 29.21 3.09
CA MET A 576 15.68 29.09 3.53
C MET A 576 15.96 29.78 4.87
N SER A 577 15.06 30.61 5.36
CA SER A 577 15.14 31.16 6.71
C SER A 577 15.09 30.10 7.80
N GLU A 578 14.48 28.93 7.52
CA GLU A 578 14.43 27.79 8.43
C GLU A 578 15.72 26.95 8.41
N TYR A 579 16.59 27.19 7.41
CA TYR A 579 17.81 26.40 7.16
C TYR A 579 19.08 27.24 7.32
N MET A 580 19.06 28.19 8.27
CA MET A 580 20.20 29.05 8.57
C MET A 580 21.28 28.36 9.42
N GLU A 581 20.90 27.36 10.20
CA GLU A 581 21.77 26.64 11.11
C GLU A 581 22.22 25.29 10.53
N LYS A 582 23.43 24.84 10.91
CA LYS A 582 23.98 23.56 10.45
C LYS A 582 23.08 22.36 10.74
N HIS A 583 22.38 22.35 11.89
CA HIS A 583 21.47 21.27 12.26
C HIS A 583 20.21 21.22 11.38
N SER A 584 19.82 22.33 10.81
CA SER A 584 18.65 22.40 9.93
C SER A 584 18.86 21.68 8.60
N VAL A 585 20.14 21.55 8.14
CA VAL A 585 20.48 20.81 6.91
C VAL A 585 20.10 19.34 7.03
N SER A 586 20.25 18.73 8.22
CA SER A 586 19.83 17.35 8.48
C SER A 586 18.31 17.16 8.35
N LYS A 587 17.50 18.20 8.58
CA LYS A 587 16.06 18.13 8.35
C LYS A 587 15.70 18.03 6.86
N MET A 588 16.58 18.53 5.99
CA MET A 588 16.34 18.53 4.55
C MET A 588 16.51 17.14 3.93
N ILE A 589 17.57 16.42 4.31
CA ILE A 589 17.95 15.11 3.75
C ILE A 589 17.86 13.94 4.73
N GLY A 590 17.55 14.21 6.01
CA GLY A 590 17.51 13.24 7.10
C GLY A 590 18.76 13.23 7.96
N SER A 591 18.62 12.80 9.22
CA SER A 591 19.74 12.70 10.18
C SER A 591 20.57 11.44 9.93
N PRO A 592 21.91 11.51 10.03
CA PRO A 592 22.76 10.32 9.94
C PRO A 592 22.43 9.27 11.00
N PRO A 593 22.77 7.99 10.78
CA PRO A 593 22.58 6.93 11.78
C PRO A 593 23.22 7.29 13.12
N GLY A 594 22.48 7.13 14.21
CA GLY A 594 22.93 7.41 15.58
C GLY A 594 22.59 8.81 16.13
N TYR A 595 21.95 9.67 15.33
CA TYR A 595 21.43 10.97 15.81
C TYR A 595 19.91 10.90 16.02
N VAL A 596 19.42 11.74 16.94
CA VAL A 596 17.97 11.89 17.21
C VAL A 596 17.25 12.32 15.92
N GLY A 597 16.15 11.64 15.54
CA GLY A 597 15.39 11.91 14.30
C GLY A 597 15.87 11.12 13.08
N HIS A 598 16.72 10.10 13.23
CA HIS A 598 17.15 9.24 12.09
C HIS A 598 15.97 8.46 11.47
N GLU A 599 14.95 8.10 12.24
CA GLU A 599 13.75 7.43 11.73
C GLU A 599 12.83 8.37 10.95
N GLU A 600 12.88 9.67 11.26
CA GLU A 600 12.20 10.72 10.50
C GLU A 600 12.99 10.98 9.21
N GLY A 601 12.41 10.73 8.06
CA GLY A 601 13.01 11.02 6.76
C GLY A 601 13.29 12.52 6.58
N GLY A 602 14.10 12.91 5.60
CA GLY A 602 14.31 14.31 5.29
C GLY A 602 13.10 14.96 4.64
N GLN A 603 12.70 16.13 5.09
CA GLN A 603 11.50 16.81 4.60
C GLN A 603 11.51 17.03 3.08
N LEU A 604 12.64 17.52 2.53
CA LEU A 604 12.76 17.72 1.08
C LEU A 604 12.83 16.39 0.34
N SER A 605 13.62 15.45 0.83
CA SER A 605 13.77 14.14 0.18
C SER A 605 12.45 13.36 0.11
N ASP A 606 11.66 13.36 1.18
CA ASP A 606 10.36 12.68 1.19
C ASP A 606 9.32 13.40 0.33
N GLN A 607 9.30 14.74 0.31
CA GLN A 607 8.40 15.51 -0.56
C GLN A 607 8.72 15.29 -2.04
N VAL A 608 9.99 15.30 -2.44
CA VAL A 608 10.36 15.06 -3.85
C VAL A 608 10.12 13.60 -4.24
N ARG A 609 10.36 12.66 -3.34
CA ARG A 609 10.06 11.24 -3.58
C ARG A 609 8.57 11.01 -3.82
N THR A 610 7.70 11.67 -3.07
CA THR A 610 6.24 11.54 -3.23
C THR A 610 5.69 12.37 -4.40
N HIS A 611 6.39 13.45 -4.78
CA HIS A 611 6.00 14.35 -5.87
C HIS A 611 7.19 14.62 -6.80
N PRO A 612 7.66 13.64 -7.58
CA PRO A 612 8.84 13.79 -8.43
C PRO A 612 8.67 14.79 -9.58
N TYR A 613 7.42 15.10 -9.94
CA TYR A 613 7.06 16.11 -10.95
C TYR A 613 6.57 17.38 -10.26
N SER A 614 7.51 18.22 -9.83
CA SER A 614 7.19 19.41 -9.06
C SER A 614 8.09 20.60 -9.41
N VAL A 615 7.64 21.78 -9.04
CA VAL A 615 8.47 23.00 -9.01
C VAL A 615 8.98 23.17 -7.59
N LEU A 616 10.29 23.09 -7.41
CA LEU A 616 10.94 23.34 -6.12
C LEU A 616 11.29 24.82 -6.02
N LEU A 617 10.67 25.51 -5.09
CA LEU A 617 10.93 26.91 -4.80
C LEU A 617 11.72 27.07 -3.52
N PHE A 618 13.02 27.39 -3.64
CA PHE A 618 13.88 27.76 -2.53
C PHE A 618 13.81 29.29 -2.34
N ASP A 619 13.05 29.72 -1.34
CA ASP A 619 12.81 31.14 -1.09
C ASP A 619 13.91 31.73 -0.19
N GLU A 620 14.41 32.93 -0.50
CA GLU A 620 15.47 33.66 0.22
C GLU A 620 16.76 32.84 0.36
N ILE A 621 17.26 32.31 -0.76
CA ILE A 621 18.43 31.40 -0.80
C ILE A 621 19.69 32.01 -0.18
N GLU A 622 19.86 33.34 -0.16
CA GLU A 622 20.97 34.04 0.49
C GLU A 622 21.06 33.82 2.00
N LYS A 623 19.97 33.36 2.64
CA LYS A 623 19.92 33.07 4.07
C LYS A 623 20.35 31.66 4.43
N ALA A 624 20.43 30.77 3.45
CA ALA A 624 20.76 29.37 3.65
C ALA A 624 22.16 29.16 4.22
N HIS A 625 22.33 28.15 5.08
CA HIS A 625 23.64 27.70 5.54
C HIS A 625 24.52 27.23 4.37
N PRO A 626 25.82 27.43 4.39
CA PRO A 626 26.73 27.00 3.30
C PRO A 626 26.61 25.53 2.90
N ASP A 627 26.26 24.63 3.81
CA ASP A 627 26.10 23.21 3.51
C ASP A 627 24.87 22.92 2.63
N VAL A 628 23.84 23.78 2.64
CA VAL A 628 22.70 23.68 1.71
C VAL A 628 23.16 23.84 0.26
N PHE A 629 24.10 24.75 0.01
CA PHE A 629 24.67 24.94 -1.33
C PHE A 629 25.39 23.68 -1.83
N ASN A 630 26.05 22.94 -0.95
CA ASN A 630 26.69 21.68 -1.33
C ASN A 630 25.69 20.64 -1.79
N ILE A 631 24.53 20.54 -1.11
CA ILE A 631 23.42 19.67 -1.52
C ILE A 631 22.85 20.13 -2.87
N LEU A 632 22.59 21.43 -3.01
CA LEU A 632 22.08 21.98 -4.26
C LEU A 632 23.05 21.79 -5.42
N LEU A 633 24.36 21.88 -5.20
CA LEU A 633 25.36 21.56 -6.21
C LEU A 633 25.23 20.12 -6.71
N GLN A 634 25.05 19.17 -5.80
CA GLN A 634 24.82 17.77 -6.18
C GLN A 634 23.52 17.59 -6.98
N VAL A 635 22.45 18.25 -6.56
CA VAL A 635 21.18 18.22 -7.32
C VAL A 635 21.32 18.82 -8.72
N LEU A 636 22.05 19.95 -8.85
CA LEU A 636 22.21 20.65 -10.12
C LEU A 636 23.13 19.91 -11.10
N ASP A 637 24.08 19.10 -10.60
CA ASP A 637 25.02 18.34 -11.45
C ASP A 637 24.56 16.93 -11.73
N ASP A 638 24.30 16.19 -10.65
CA ASP A 638 24.00 14.74 -10.71
C ASP A 638 22.50 14.47 -10.82
N GLY A 639 21.66 15.47 -10.56
CA GLY A 639 20.20 15.37 -10.57
C GLY A 639 19.63 14.48 -9.49
N HIS A 640 20.40 14.08 -8.51
CA HIS A 640 19.94 13.26 -7.39
C HIS A 640 20.67 13.57 -6.10
N ILE A 641 20.05 13.20 -4.98
CA ILE A 641 20.69 13.17 -3.66
C ILE A 641 20.53 11.80 -3.04
N THR A 642 21.42 11.46 -2.10
CA THR A 642 21.26 10.26 -1.27
C THR A 642 20.75 10.67 0.11
N ASP A 643 19.62 10.14 0.53
CA ASP A 643 19.05 10.41 1.84
C ASP A 643 19.82 9.70 2.96
N SER A 644 19.48 9.99 4.22
CA SER A 644 20.10 9.36 5.39
C SER A 644 19.90 7.85 5.47
N LYS A 645 18.91 7.31 4.77
CA LYS A 645 18.61 5.87 4.68
C LYS A 645 19.34 5.19 3.51
N GLY A 646 20.21 5.92 2.80
CA GLY A 646 20.93 5.41 1.63
C GLY A 646 20.12 5.35 0.34
N ARG A 647 18.90 5.90 0.31
CA ARG A 647 18.05 5.89 -0.87
C ARG A 647 18.41 7.05 -1.80
N LYS A 648 18.44 6.76 -3.08
CA LYS A 648 18.68 7.75 -4.13
C LYS A 648 17.37 8.45 -4.48
N ILE A 649 17.32 9.76 -4.32
CA ILE A 649 16.17 10.61 -4.62
C ILE A 649 16.45 11.37 -5.91
N ASP A 650 15.61 11.18 -6.92
CA ASP A 650 15.77 11.75 -8.26
C ASP A 650 15.08 13.11 -8.39
N PHE A 651 15.81 14.11 -8.90
CA PHE A 651 15.36 15.47 -9.18
C PHE A 651 15.32 15.79 -10.68
N SER A 652 15.60 14.82 -11.55
CA SER A 652 15.67 15.04 -13.01
C SER A 652 14.36 15.57 -13.61
N ASN A 653 13.23 15.22 -12.99
CA ASN A 653 11.90 15.64 -13.44
C ASN A 653 11.38 16.91 -12.73
N THR A 654 12.20 17.55 -11.91
CA THR A 654 11.83 18.78 -11.20
C THR A 654 12.31 20.05 -11.92
N VAL A 655 11.64 21.16 -11.62
CA VAL A 655 12.11 22.51 -11.98
C VAL A 655 12.55 23.21 -10.70
N ILE A 656 13.79 23.63 -10.65
CA ILE A 656 14.39 24.28 -9.48
C ILE A 656 14.37 25.79 -9.65
N ILE A 657 13.71 26.47 -8.72
CA ILE A 657 13.65 27.94 -8.67
C ILE A 657 14.20 28.39 -7.33
N MET A 658 15.20 29.24 -7.36
CA MET A 658 15.79 29.88 -6.18
C MET A 658 15.46 31.37 -6.23
N THR A 659 14.95 31.95 -5.16
CA THR A 659 14.68 33.40 -5.11
C THR A 659 15.70 34.08 -4.19
N SER A 660 16.11 35.27 -4.56
CA SER A 660 16.97 36.09 -3.73
C SER A 660 16.59 37.57 -3.83
N ASN A 661 16.78 38.27 -2.73
CA ASN A 661 16.65 39.71 -2.65
C ASN A 661 17.99 40.43 -2.85
N ALA A 662 19.05 39.72 -3.18
CA ALA A 662 20.35 40.28 -3.51
C ALA A 662 20.25 41.26 -4.69
N GLY A 663 20.90 42.35 -4.63
CA GLY A 663 20.82 43.41 -5.65
C GLY A 663 19.54 44.24 -5.66
N ALA A 664 18.60 44.03 -4.73
CA ALA A 664 17.35 44.78 -4.68
C ALA A 664 17.55 46.33 -4.58
N LYS A 665 18.59 46.80 -3.87
CA LYS A 665 18.92 48.23 -3.74
C LYS A 665 19.35 48.82 -5.09
N ALA A 666 20.12 48.07 -5.87
CA ALA A 666 20.62 48.52 -7.18
C ALA A 666 19.47 48.62 -8.22
N ILE A 667 18.35 47.84 -8.00
CA ILE A 667 17.15 47.88 -8.84
C ILE A 667 16.24 49.05 -8.47
N ILE A 668 16.08 49.31 -7.16
CA ILE A 668 15.17 50.39 -6.66
C ILE A 668 15.80 51.75 -6.83
N GLU A 669 17.13 51.89 -6.56
CA GLU A 669 17.85 53.17 -6.63
C GLU A 669 19.05 53.03 -7.60
N PRO A 670 18.83 53.08 -8.93
CA PRO A 670 19.93 53.01 -9.88
C PRO A 670 20.87 54.17 -9.69
N LYS A 671 22.12 53.92 -9.32
CA LYS A 671 23.15 54.95 -9.21
C LYS A 671 23.37 55.59 -10.58
N LYS A 672 22.85 56.78 -10.79
CA LYS A 672 23.15 57.62 -11.95
C LYS A 672 24.57 58.13 -11.80
N LEU A 673 25.55 57.44 -12.35
CA LEU A 673 26.93 57.94 -12.46
C LEU A 673 27.15 58.51 -13.87
N GLY A 674 27.23 59.84 -13.97
CA GLY A 674 27.65 60.48 -15.17
C GLY A 674 26.61 61.47 -15.79
N PHE A 675 27.13 62.57 -16.28
CA PHE A 675 26.42 63.65 -16.98
C PHE A 675 25.84 63.14 -18.30
N ALA A 676 24.54 63.41 -18.53
CA ALA A 676 23.83 63.42 -19.79
C ALA A 676 24.02 62.13 -20.68
N ALA A 677 23.30 61.06 -20.36
CA ALA A 677 23.00 60.06 -21.36
C ALA A 677 21.50 60.15 -21.75
N LYS A 678 21.23 60.17 -23.04
CA LYS A 678 19.88 60.02 -23.61
C LYS A 678 19.20 58.81 -22.95
N ASP A 679 17.91 58.93 -22.68
CA ASP A 679 17.05 57.82 -22.21
C ASP A 679 17.09 56.66 -23.23
N ASP A 680 17.97 55.71 -22.95
CA ASP A 680 18.03 54.44 -23.66
C ASP A 680 17.60 53.32 -22.66
N PRO A 681 16.32 52.92 -22.67
CA PRO A 681 15.80 51.94 -21.74
C PRO A 681 16.52 50.60 -21.79
N ALA A 682 17.03 50.20 -22.97
CA ALA A 682 17.77 48.96 -23.15
C ALA A 682 19.20 48.99 -22.57
N GLY A 683 19.86 50.18 -22.61
CA GLY A 683 21.14 50.41 -22.01
C GLY A 683 21.10 50.45 -20.48
N ASP A 684 20.05 51.07 -19.94
CA ASP A 684 19.85 51.17 -18.49
C ASP A 684 19.55 49.79 -17.87
N TYR A 685 18.83 48.91 -18.56
CA TYR A 685 18.62 47.53 -18.13
C TYR A 685 19.91 46.70 -18.09
N LYS A 686 20.72 46.77 -19.13
CA LYS A 686 22.02 46.07 -19.14
C LYS A 686 22.92 46.48 -17.99
N ARG A 687 23.01 47.79 -17.70
CA ARG A 687 23.78 48.33 -16.56
C ARG A 687 23.22 47.87 -15.22
N MET A 688 21.93 47.94 -15.03
CA MET A 688 21.24 47.45 -13.83
C MET A 688 21.55 45.95 -13.62
N LYS A 689 21.40 45.13 -14.65
CA LYS A 689 21.67 43.70 -14.63
C LYS A 689 23.13 43.43 -14.24
N GLN A 690 24.06 44.22 -14.75
CA GLN A 690 25.49 44.08 -14.45
C GLN A 690 25.81 44.41 -12.97
N ASN A 691 25.20 45.48 -12.43
CA ASN A 691 25.38 45.86 -11.02
C ASN A 691 24.82 44.78 -10.08
N VAL A 692 23.64 44.26 -10.42
CA VAL A 692 23.02 43.15 -9.64
C VAL A 692 23.88 41.89 -9.71
N MET A 693 24.42 41.56 -10.89
CA MET A 693 25.32 40.40 -11.04
C MET A 693 26.62 40.56 -10.27
N ASP A 694 27.14 41.76 -10.13
CA ASP A 694 28.37 42.00 -9.36
C ASP A 694 28.11 41.84 -7.85
N GLU A 695 26.93 42.24 -7.34
CA GLU A 695 26.55 41.94 -5.95
C GLU A 695 26.32 40.44 -5.73
N VAL A 696 25.68 39.77 -6.67
CA VAL A 696 25.40 38.31 -6.61
C VAL A 696 26.69 37.50 -6.57
N LYS A 697 27.72 37.90 -7.33
CA LYS A 697 29.03 37.23 -7.30
C LYS A 697 29.77 37.41 -5.97
N GLN A 698 29.43 38.43 -5.16
CA GLN A 698 29.99 38.60 -3.81
C GLN A 698 29.31 37.67 -2.77
N ILE A 699 28.05 37.31 -3.00
CA ILE A 699 27.24 36.52 -2.08
C ILE A 699 27.40 35.02 -2.40
N PHE A 700 27.34 34.67 -3.68
CA PHE A 700 27.33 33.26 -4.12
C PHE A 700 28.67 32.88 -4.75
N ARG A 701 29.11 31.64 -4.47
CA ARG A 701 30.33 31.10 -5.06
C ARG A 701 30.21 30.99 -6.59
N PRO A 702 31.27 31.30 -7.35
CA PRO A 702 31.25 31.18 -8.81
C PRO A 702 30.84 29.78 -9.30
N GLU A 703 31.25 28.75 -8.58
CA GLU A 703 30.92 27.35 -8.86
C GLU A 703 29.42 27.11 -8.88
N PHE A 704 28.69 27.66 -7.90
CA PHE A 704 27.26 27.57 -7.82
C PHE A 704 26.54 28.31 -8.95
N LEU A 705 26.96 29.54 -9.24
CA LEU A 705 26.35 30.34 -10.29
C LEU A 705 26.52 29.74 -11.68
N ASN A 706 27.64 29.05 -11.95
CA ASN A 706 27.93 28.42 -13.25
C ASN A 706 27.07 27.17 -13.52
N ARG A 707 26.43 26.63 -12.50
CA ARG A 707 25.56 25.42 -12.63
C ARG A 707 24.08 25.75 -12.79
N ILE A 708 23.72 27.01 -12.61
CA ILE A 708 22.36 27.50 -12.82
C ILE A 708 22.14 27.77 -14.29
N ASP A 709 21.05 27.25 -14.86
CA ASP A 709 20.74 27.42 -16.30
C ASP A 709 20.50 28.86 -16.69
N GLU A 710 19.76 29.62 -15.87
CA GLU A 710 19.45 31.02 -16.15
C GLU A 710 19.35 31.83 -14.86
N ILE A 711 20.00 32.98 -14.85
CA ILE A 711 19.88 33.98 -13.80
C ILE A 711 19.00 35.12 -14.29
N ILE A 712 17.88 35.35 -13.63
CA ILE A 712 16.79 36.22 -14.09
C ILE A 712 16.65 37.38 -13.13
N VAL A 713 16.77 38.61 -13.62
CA VAL A 713 16.58 39.83 -12.85
C VAL A 713 15.18 40.38 -13.09
N PHE A 714 14.40 40.47 -12.03
CA PHE A 714 13.03 41.04 -12.04
C PHE A 714 13.08 42.54 -11.88
N HIS A 715 12.31 43.23 -12.71
CA HIS A 715 12.20 44.69 -12.67
C HIS A 715 11.24 45.19 -11.59
N ALA A 716 11.41 46.43 -11.17
CA ALA A 716 10.41 47.12 -10.39
C ALA A 716 9.14 47.31 -11.23
N LEU A 717 7.98 47.16 -10.60
CA LEU A 717 6.67 47.25 -11.29
C LEU A 717 6.29 48.73 -11.47
N GLU A 718 5.92 49.10 -12.71
CA GLU A 718 5.37 50.40 -13.04
C GLU A 718 3.91 50.52 -12.64
N LYS A 719 3.41 51.78 -12.57
CA LYS A 719 2.00 52.08 -12.28
C LYS A 719 1.02 51.40 -13.25
N THR A 720 1.41 51.27 -14.51
CA THR A 720 0.65 50.58 -15.57
C THR A 720 0.49 49.09 -15.26
N HIS A 721 1.55 48.46 -14.76
CA HIS A 721 1.58 47.04 -14.36
C HIS A 721 0.71 46.83 -13.10
N MET A 722 0.75 47.76 -12.12
CA MET A 722 -0.06 47.68 -10.91
C MET A 722 -1.57 47.68 -11.20
N LYS A 723 -2.04 48.50 -12.14
CA LYS A 723 -3.46 48.49 -12.55
C LYS A 723 -3.90 47.16 -13.14
N LYS A 724 -3.06 46.53 -13.98
CA LYS A 724 -3.34 45.23 -14.55
C LYS A 724 -3.38 44.13 -13.46
N ILE A 725 -2.46 44.18 -12.50
CA ILE A 725 -2.38 43.23 -11.37
C ILE A 725 -3.67 43.35 -10.52
N VAL A 726 -4.09 44.58 -10.19
CA VAL A 726 -5.36 44.81 -9.46
C VAL A 726 -6.53 44.20 -10.25
N THR A 727 -6.56 44.36 -11.56
CA THR A 727 -7.63 43.79 -12.40
C THR A 727 -7.71 42.29 -12.31
N LEU A 728 -6.53 41.57 -12.30
CA LEU A 728 -6.47 40.13 -12.09
C LEU A 728 -6.94 39.72 -10.70
N MET A 729 -6.43 40.38 -9.64
CA MET A 729 -6.83 40.10 -8.26
C MET A 729 -8.34 40.34 -8.04
N CYS A 730 -8.90 41.38 -8.63
CA CYS A 730 -10.34 41.65 -8.57
C CYS A 730 -11.15 40.55 -9.30
N ARG A 731 -10.66 40.03 -10.42
CA ARG A 731 -11.33 38.96 -11.16
C ARG A 731 -11.38 37.66 -10.32
N ASP A 732 -10.27 37.29 -9.69
CA ASP A 732 -10.22 36.11 -8.84
C ASP A 732 -11.12 36.27 -7.61
N PHE A 733 -11.17 37.45 -7.04
CA PHE A 733 -12.08 37.79 -5.94
C PHE A 733 -13.56 37.71 -6.36
N THR A 734 -13.93 38.29 -7.50
CA THR A 734 -15.31 38.25 -8.01
C THR A 734 -15.78 36.84 -8.28
N LYS A 735 -14.93 36.01 -8.89
CA LYS A 735 -15.22 34.60 -9.11
C LYS A 735 -15.45 33.83 -7.79
N ARG A 736 -14.59 34.02 -6.80
CA ARG A 736 -14.73 33.40 -5.47
C ARG A 736 -16.04 33.75 -4.79
N ILE A 737 -16.46 35.02 -4.87
CA ILE A 737 -17.74 35.48 -4.29
C ILE A 737 -18.94 34.92 -5.05
N GLU A 738 -18.88 34.87 -6.38
CA GLU A 738 -19.93 34.24 -7.19
C GLU A 738 -20.09 32.77 -6.81
N ASP A 739 -18.99 32.01 -6.70
CA ASP A 739 -19.00 30.58 -6.36
C ASP A 739 -19.48 30.30 -4.91
N GLN A 740 -19.15 31.17 -3.95
CA GLN A 740 -19.46 30.94 -2.53
C GLN A 740 -20.78 31.58 -2.05
N MET A 741 -21.12 32.72 -2.58
CA MET A 741 -22.22 33.55 -2.09
C MET A 741 -23.31 33.83 -3.13
N ASP A 742 -23.12 33.40 -4.38
CA ASP A 742 -24.02 33.67 -5.51
C ASP A 742 -24.22 35.17 -5.76
N ILE A 743 -23.22 36.03 -5.46
CA ILE A 743 -23.24 37.45 -5.67
C ILE A 743 -22.42 37.81 -6.90
N ARG A 744 -23.02 38.43 -7.90
CA ARG A 744 -22.32 38.89 -9.10
C ARG A 744 -21.82 40.30 -8.89
N LEU A 745 -20.50 40.41 -8.62
CA LEU A 745 -19.82 41.68 -8.40
C LEU A 745 -19.11 42.16 -9.67
N THR A 746 -19.40 43.36 -10.13
CA THR A 746 -18.67 44.06 -11.22
C THR A 746 -17.95 45.29 -10.67
N LEU A 747 -16.65 45.46 -11.00
CA LEU A 747 -15.86 46.60 -10.55
C LEU A 747 -15.66 47.60 -11.70
N ARG A 748 -15.95 48.86 -11.44
CA ARG A 748 -15.62 49.97 -12.36
C ARG A 748 -14.12 50.24 -12.38
N GLU A 749 -13.61 50.78 -13.48
CA GLU A 749 -12.21 51.15 -13.61
C GLU A 749 -11.77 52.19 -12.56
N SER A 750 -12.70 53.07 -12.11
CA SER A 750 -12.42 53.99 -11.02
C SER A 750 -12.12 53.32 -9.67
N ALA A 751 -12.82 52.22 -9.37
CA ALA A 751 -12.57 51.42 -8.14
C ALA A 751 -11.22 50.72 -8.23
N LYS A 752 -10.93 50.11 -9.37
CA LYS A 752 -9.62 49.46 -9.61
C LYS A 752 -8.45 50.43 -9.53
N ALA A 753 -8.63 51.66 -10.08
CA ALA A 753 -7.62 52.72 -10.02
C ALA A 753 -7.37 53.20 -8.58
N LEU A 754 -8.41 53.31 -7.75
CA LEU A 754 -8.28 53.67 -6.34
C LEU A 754 -7.51 52.64 -5.55
N ILE A 755 -7.82 51.32 -5.75
CA ILE A 755 -7.10 50.22 -5.10
C ILE A 755 -5.63 50.24 -5.53
N ALA A 756 -5.37 50.44 -6.81
CA ALA A 756 -4.01 50.54 -7.33
C ALA A 756 -3.24 51.75 -6.73
N GLU A 757 -3.88 52.90 -6.59
CA GLU A 757 -3.28 54.12 -6.03
C GLU A 757 -2.92 53.94 -4.54
N LYS A 758 -3.84 53.39 -3.75
CA LYS A 758 -3.61 53.16 -2.32
C LYS A 758 -2.64 52.01 -2.02
N GLY A 759 -2.59 51.02 -2.91
CA GLY A 759 -1.73 49.84 -2.76
C GLY A 759 -0.37 49.94 -3.45
N THR A 760 -0.01 51.06 -4.09
CA THR A 760 1.30 51.20 -4.76
C THR A 760 2.35 51.76 -3.81
N ASP A 761 3.41 50.95 -3.56
CA ASP A 761 4.60 51.36 -2.85
C ASP A 761 5.84 50.97 -3.65
N ALA A 762 6.69 51.91 -3.95
CA ALA A 762 7.90 51.69 -4.74
C ALA A 762 8.90 50.69 -4.11
N LYS A 763 8.90 50.57 -2.77
CA LYS A 763 9.79 49.67 -2.03
C LYS A 763 9.26 48.24 -1.90
N TYR A 764 7.92 48.05 -1.80
CA TYR A 764 7.27 46.78 -1.50
C TYR A 764 6.56 46.15 -2.70
N GLY A 765 6.62 46.78 -3.87
CA GLY A 765 6.02 46.28 -5.12
C GLY A 765 4.52 46.04 -5.03
N ALA A 766 4.04 44.93 -5.49
CA ALA A 766 2.60 44.57 -5.50
C ALA A 766 2.09 43.99 -4.17
N ARG A 767 2.94 43.74 -3.18
CA ARG A 767 2.55 43.12 -1.90
C ARG A 767 1.50 43.94 -1.12
N PRO A 768 1.59 45.28 -1.08
CA PRO A 768 0.55 46.12 -0.43
C PRO A 768 -0.79 46.11 -1.16
N LEU A 769 -0.84 45.76 -2.48
CA LEU A 769 -2.12 45.73 -3.24
C LEU A 769 -3.14 44.76 -2.64
N ARG A 770 -2.69 43.63 -2.14
CA ARG A 770 -3.57 42.64 -1.51
C ARG A 770 -4.22 43.21 -0.26
N ARG A 771 -3.46 43.95 0.56
CA ARG A 771 -3.97 44.60 1.74
C ARG A 771 -4.94 45.73 1.38
N ALA A 772 -4.61 46.52 0.33
CA ALA A 772 -5.50 47.57 -0.17
C ALA A 772 -6.81 46.98 -0.73
N LEU A 773 -6.74 45.84 -1.44
CA LEU A 773 -7.93 45.12 -1.90
C LEU A 773 -8.80 44.65 -0.71
N GLN A 774 -8.17 44.08 0.31
CA GLN A 774 -8.86 43.59 1.50
C GLN A 774 -9.58 44.77 2.20
N THR A 775 -8.85 45.81 2.55
CA THR A 775 -9.41 46.93 3.31
C THR A 775 -10.45 47.75 2.50
N GLU A 776 -10.21 47.98 1.21
CA GLU A 776 -11.07 48.83 0.42
C GLU A 776 -12.25 48.11 -0.24
N LEU A 777 -12.14 46.81 -0.47
CA LEU A 777 -13.16 46.05 -1.17
C LEU A 777 -13.78 44.94 -0.30
N GLU A 778 -12.94 44.02 0.27
CA GLU A 778 -13.44 42.86 1.02
C GLU A 778 -14.15 43.31 2.31
N ASP A 779 -13.51 44.15 3.14
CA ASP A 779 -14.05 44.60 4.41
C ASP A 779 -15.35 45.43 4.20
N LYS A 780 -15.34 46.29 3.19
CA LYS A 780 -16.52 47.10 2.87
C LYS A 780 -17.69 46.30 2.30
N LEU A 781 -17.37 45.27 1.52
CA LEU A 781 -18.41 44.35 1.03
C LEU A 781 -19.01 43.54 2.19
N ALA A 782 -18.15 43.08 3.11
CA ALA A 782 -18.60 42.37 4.30
C ALA A 782 -19.53 43.25 5.16
N GLU A 783 -19.18 44.54 5.37
CA GLU A 783 -20.04 45.47 6.07
C GLU A 783 -21.39 45.69 5.35
N ALA A 784 -21.38 45.85 4.02
CA ALA A 784 -22.60 45.99 3.22
C ALA A 784 -23.50 44.75 3.28
N ILE A 785 -22.93 43.54 3.33
CA ILE A 785 -23.68 42.30 3.51
C ILE A 785 -24.27 42.23 4.93
N LEU A 786 -23.50 42.54 5.98
CA LEU A 786 -23.94 42.54 7.37
C LEU A 786 -25.04 43.57 7.63
N ASN A 787 -24.95 44.73 6.99
CA ASN A 787 -25.99 45.80 7.06
C ASN A 787 -27.23 45.47 6.22
N GLY A 788 -27.23 44.36 5.45
CA GLY A 788 -28.36 43.96 4.62
C GLY A 788 -28.52 44.76 3.32
N GLU A 789 -27.53 45.61 2.98
CA GLU A 789 -27.51 46.37 1.73
C GLU A 789 -27.28 45.49 0.52
N VAL A 790 -26.57 44.37 0.72
CA VAL A 790 -26.27 43.34 -0.30
C VAL A 790 -26.77 41.99 0.19
N LYS A 791 -27.50 41.28 -0.66
CA LYS A 791 -28.05 39.93 -0.34
C LYS A 791 -27.51 38.87 -1.33
N ARG A 792 -27.62 37.60 -0.96
CA ARG A 792 -27.34 36.46 -1.87
C ARG A 792 -28.22 36.57 -3.12
N GLY A 793 -27.61 36.34 -4.28
CA GLY A 793 -28.29 36.45 -5.57
C GLY A 793 -28.26 37.84 -6.20
N ASP A 794 -27.75 38.89 -5.48
CA ASP A 794 -27.72 40.25 -5.98
C ASP A 794 -26.64 40.46 -7.06
N CYS A 795 -26.98 41.31 -8.06
CA CYS A 795 -26.00 41.80 -9.02
C CYS A 795 -25.58 43.23 -8.61
N ILE A 796 -24.33 43.38 -8.17
CA ILE A 796 -23.82 44.65 -7.64
C ILE A 796 -22.67 45.22 -8.48
N GLU A 797 -22.59 46.53 -8.52
CA GLU A 797 -21.50 47.24 -9.17
C GLU A 797 -20.74 48.09 -8.14
N ALA A 798 -19.43 47.87 -8.01
CA ALA A 798 -18.55 48.65 -7.15
C ALA A 798 -17.97 49.84 -7.93
N GLY A 799 -18.31 51.06 -7.46
CA GLY A 799 -17.81 52.31 -7.99
C GLY A 799 -17.16 53.18 -6.92
N THR A 800 -16.57 54.31 -7.30
CA THR A 800 -15.96 55.25 -6.35
C THR A 800 -16.82 56.52 -6.21
N VAL A 801 -17.12 56.88 -4.95
CA VAL A 801 -17.76 58.17 -4.58
C VAL A 801 -16.91 58.80 -3.48
N LYS A 802 -16.41 60.03 -3.71
CA LYS A 802 -15.55 60.76 -2.76
C LYS A 802 -14.32 60.00 -2.29
N LYS A 803 -13.65 59.26 -3.20
CA LYS A 803 -12.48 58.40 -2.91
C LYS A 803 -12.77 57.20 -1.99
N GLU A 804 -14.02 56.78 -1.90
CA GLU A 804 -14.43 55.55 -1.22
C GLU A 804 -15.18 54.62 -2.19
N ILE A 805 -15.01 53.29 -2.01
CA ILE A 805 -15.77 52.32 -2.78
C ILE A 805 -17.16 52.19 -2.20
N ARG A 806 -18.19 52.28 -3.06
CA ARG A 806 -19.60 52.05 -2.73
C ARG A 806 -20.21 51.03 -3.68
N PHE A 807 -21.12 50.24 -3.18
CA PHE A 807 -21.84 49.21 -3.93
C PHE A 807 -23.19 49.72 -4.34
N ILE A 808 -23.57 49.55 -5.62
CA ILE A 808 -24.84 49.96 -6.20
C ILE A 808 -25.46 48.68 -6.80
N ARG A 809 -26.73 48.42 -6.48
CA ARG A 809 -27.46 47.31 -7.12
C ARG A 809 -27.79 47.68 -8.57
N LYS A 810 -27.66 46.71 -9.46
CA LYS A 810 -27.90 46.92 -10.89
C LYS A 810 -29.39 47.09 -11.24
N GLU A 811 -30.29 46.67 -10.37
CA GLU A 811 -31.74 46.82 -10.49
C GLU A 811 -32.22 48.25 -10.27
N ASP A 812 -31.45 49.11 -9.60
CA ASP A 812 -31.84 50.54 -9.36
C ASP A 812 -31.56 51.47 -10.58
N ARG A 813 -31.31 50.91 -11.75
CA ARG A 813 -31.03 51.63 -13.00
C ARG A 813 -32.06 51.42 -14.11
N LEU A 814 -33.33 51.22 -13.80
CA LEU A 814 -34.46 51.35 -14.77
C LEU A 814 -35.15 52.70 -14.65
#